data_1aee34fb3f6c1d2f5a81580a5a0e68b4
#
_entry.id   1aee34fb3f6c1d2f5a81580a5a0e68b4
#
_cell.length_a   1.000
_cell.length_b   1.000
_cell.length_c   1.000
_cell.angle_alpha   90.00
_cell.angle_beta   90.00
_cell.angle_gamma   90.00
#
_symmetry.space_group_name_H-M   'P 1'
#
loop_
_entity.id
_entity.type
_entity.pdbx_description
1 polymer ?
#
loop_
_entity_poly.entity_id
_entity_poly.type
_entity_poly.pdbx_seq_one_letter_code
_entity_poly.pdbx_strand_id
1 'polypeptide(L)'
;MVLGFFRADEDAFLKELMSSNINIDKLKKYIANGVNINGVDEKGRNYLFFFASKKNFNAMRVLISLGIDMYKEDKLGKTVLSEACEKYDFMMIKFLLDNGFDGNRKNSAGRTVLQDTVLLGNDKVFQILLNYNLDFDIKDSDGKNVLFDAIENGNLETLKKVIDNVKDINAVDKNGQTALFEAVLKDDLRLALALINIGVNPNIIDINGQNVLFNTILQGRKNEILLKHLAKRGINFNVVDSRDKTILDEIFYIMVLQKYDQNIEDKRYMLINPKDDYLSLALQIIELGFKVDTLDKYGKTALQKELERKNFTNAEFLLNCGASLNIFDEHHRSLFHIEVLKGYSNNKIIDFLIQKGANLNQRDKYFRTIIDNLIELILISKGEKPRNPSLDEYVQEDGGFDILLKKLLVYEADVSYTRADGKNIVFDLVPYDSFEILDILVEFKVDLNQKDFDGNTPLMYMVDEGLRIEDRTLKAYFIKRLQNFLKYRINMDIQDKDGRTVIHKAVIADDLLVVEKLMIKKANLDIKDNHGRTALHHTQWKGNYEIARWLILAGANMNEPDNSGFNILNYAAILGHTRLVITLISSGVLMYNNNPKNKKVAEFFKSKEKILDKLVAAEDISDSKMKNALIEVVTNFKKEINEALLKK
;
A
#
# COMPACT_ATOMS: atom_id res chain seq x y z
N MET A 1 36.79 57.02 44.66
CA MET A 1 35.48 57.12 45.31
C MET A 1 34.74 55.77 45.14
N VAL A 2 35.13 54.70 45.84
CA VAL A 2 34.46 53.38 45.92
C VAL A 2 34.79 52.72 47.25
N LEU A 3 34.67 53.44 48.34
CA LEU A 3 35.00 52.94 49.68
C LEU A 3 33.86 53.21 50.68
N GLY A 4 32.63 53.05 50.30
CA GLY A 4 31.48 53.46 51.09
C GLY A 4 30.65 52.38 51.77
N PHE A 5 30.98 51.09 51.69
CA PHE A 5 30.12 50.02 52.23
C PHE A 5 30.82 48.87 52.94
N PHE A 6 32.13 48.96 53.22
CA PHE A 6 32.79 47.93 53.97
C PHE A 6 32.83 48.24 55.46
N ARG A 7 32.64 47.26 56.34
CA ARG A 7 32.93 47.38 57.77
C ARG A 7 34.42 47.71 57.97
N ALA A 8 34.79 48.36 59.10
CA ALA A 8 36.19 48.80 59.39
C ALA A 8 37.25 47.69 59.13
N ASP A 9 36.90 46.45 59.38
CA ASP A 9 37.77 45.28 59.14
C ASP A 9 37.92 44.94 57.67
N GLU A 10 36.93 45.18 56.80
CA GLU A 10 36.98 44.97 55.35
C GLU A 10 37.86 46.01 54.66
N ASP A 11 37.84 47.29 55.13
CA ASP A 11 38.72 48.32 54.62
C ASP A 11 40.19 48.02 55.02
N ALA A 12 40.45 47.50 56.25
CA ALA A 12 41.76 47.09 56.71
C ALA A 12 42.28 45.87 55.92
N PHE A 13 41.39 44.91 55.56
CA PHE A 13 41.68 43.75 54.74
C PHE A 13 42.09 44.16 53.29
N LEU A 14 41.36 45.09 52.69
CA LEU A 14 41.67 45.65 51.35
C LEU A 14 43.00 46.42 51.36
N LYS A 15 43.29 47.22 52.40
CA LYS A 15 44.56 47.96 52.56
C LYS A 15 45.70 47.00 52.65
N GLU A 16 45.59 45.89 53.37
CA GLU A 16 46.61 44.89 53.51
C GLU A 16 46.89 44.21 52.16
N LEU A 17 45.83 43.84 51.36
CA LEU A 17 46.00 43.28 50.05
C LEU A 17 46.62 44.24 49.02
N MET A 18 46.50 45.57 49.23
CA MET A 18 47.13 46.62 48.43
C MET A 18 48.60 46.91 48.85
N SER A 19 49.06 46.40 49.96
CA SER A 19 50.44 46.64 50.46
C SER A 19 51.45 46.00 49.54
N SER A 20 52.70 46.58 49.54
CA SER A 20 53.82 46.06 48.78
C SER A 20 54.31 44.72 49.35
N ASN A 21 54.06 44.46 50.63
CA ASN A 21 54.41 43.22 51.34
C ASN A 21 53.19 42.69 52.10
N ILE A 22 52.44 41.82 51.43
CA ILE A 22 51.14 41.28 51.91
C ILE A 22 51.42 40.26 53.03
N ASN A 23 50.89 40.53 54.26
CA ASN A 23 50.99 39.61 55.38
C ASN A 23 49.79 38.65 55.41
N ILE A 24 50.05 37.40 54.98
CA ILE A 24 48.99 36.36 54.86
C ILE A 24 48.35 36.00 56.19
N ASP A 25 49.14 35.93 57.26
CA ASP A 25 48.65 35.60 58.61
C ASP A 25 47.72 36.68 59.18
N LYS A 26 47.98 37.92 58.85
CA LYS A 26 47.06 39.04 59.15
C LYS A 26 45.77 38.96 58.40
N LEU A 27 45.82 38.59 57.12
CA LEU A 27 44.60 38.39 56.30
C LEU A 27 43.77 37.22 56.85
N LYS A 28 44.41 36.11 57.26
CA LYS A 28 43.69 35.00 57.87
C LYS A 28 42.99 35.42 59.18
N LYS A 29 43.60 36.31 59.99
CA LYS A 29 42.93 36.85 61.17
C LYS A 29 41.70 37.70 60.82
N TYR A 30 41.75 38.53 59.81
CA TYR A 30 40.60 39.29 59.38
C TYR A 30 39.46 38.35 58.90
N ILE A 31 39.77 37.29 58.16
CA ILE A 31 38.76 36.29 57.73
C ILE A 31 38.19 35.58 58.99
N ALA A 32 39.00 35.20 59.95
CA ALA A 32 38.58 34.59 61.22
C ALA A 32 37.68 35.53 62.04
N ASN A 33 37.89 36.84 61.92
CA ASN A 33 37.12 37.87 62.61
C ASN A 33 35.83 38.26 61.85
N GLY A 34 35.47 37.53 60.72
CA GLY A 34 34.22 37.68 60.02
C GLY A 34 34.28 38.49 58.74
N VAL A 35 35.46 38.80 58.20
CA VAL A 35 35.57 39.38 56.86
C VAL A 35 35.24 38.29 55.86
N ASN A 36 34.21 38.56 55.04
CA ASN A 36 33.79 37.65 54.00
C ASN A 36 34.70 37.80 52.79
N ILE A 37 35.62 36.82 52.58
CA ILE A 37 36.54 36.78 51.43
C ILE A 37 35.78 36.75 50.11
N ASN A 38 34.54 36.21 50.10
CA ASN A 38 33.62 36.15 48.93
C ASN A 38 32.61 37.27 48.88
N GLY A 39 32.81 38.33 49.71
CA GLY A 39 31.98 39.55 49.66
C GLY A 39 31.94 40.14 48.26
N VAL A 40 30.77 40.67 47.88
CA VAL A 40 30.53 41.21 46.54
C VAL A 40 30.12 42.68 46.57
N ASP A 41 30.49 43.40 45.54
CA ASP A 41 30.06 44.79 45.32
C ASP A 41 28.61 44.84 44.77
N GLU A 42 28.10 46.05 44.50
CA GLU A 42 26.74 46.27 43.94
C GLU A 42 26.52 45.61 42.58
N LYS A 43 27.59 45.27 41.87
CA LYS A 43 27.56 44.56 40.59
C LYS A 43 27.68 43.05 40.76
N GLY A 44 27.77 42.52 41.98
CA GLY A 44 27.96 41.10 42.27
C GLY A 44 29.40 40.62 42.13
N ARG A 45 30.38 41.49 42.04
CA ARG A 45 31.79 41.23 41.84
C ARG A 45 32.55 41.03 43.15
N ASN A 46 33.28 39.95 43.29
CA ASN A 46 34.16 39.73 44.45
C ASN A 46 35.52 40.44 44.29
N TYR A 47 36.41 40.29 45.27
CA TYR A 47 37.71 40.95 45.30
C TYR A 47 38.60 40.59 44.07
N LEU A 48 38.42 39.44 43.45
CA LEU A 48 39.20 39.08 42.25
C LEU A 48 38.91 40.08 41.10
N PHE A 49 37.68 40.47 40.85
CA PHE A 49 37.35 41.49 39.84
C PHE A 49 37.99 42.84 40.13
N PHE A 50 37.99 43.21 41.41
CA PHE A 50 38.61 44.49 41.82
C PHE A 50 40.11 44.46 41.52
N PHE A 51 40.83 43.41 41.98
CA PHE A 51 42.27 43.34 41.80
C PHE A 51 42.67 43.04 40.35
N ALA A 52 41.84 42.31 39.58
CA ALA A 52 42.03 42.16 38.13
C ALA A 52 41.97 43.55 37.45
N SER A 53 41.00 44.40 37.76
CA SER A 53 40.91 45.77 37.20
C SER A 53 42.10 46.63 37.52
N LYS A 54 42.79 46.35 38.63
CA LYS A 54 44.02 47.04 39.05
C LYS A 54 45.30 46.35 38.58
N LYS A 55 45.21 45.19 37.91
CA LYS A 55 46.34 44.35 37.49
C LYS A 55 47.29 43.95 38.62
N ASN A 56 46.72 43.85 39.88
CA ASN A 56 47.48 43.45 41.06
C ASN A 56 47.51 41.93 41.19
N PHE A 57 48.42 41.30 40.43
CA PHE A 57 48.58 39.85 40.40
C PHE A 57 49.04 39.25 41.77
N ASN A 58 49.80 40.00 42.61
CA ASN A 58 50.18 39.54 43.90
C ASN A 58 49.01 39.40 44.88
N ALA A 59 48.14 40.39 44.95
CA ALA A 59 46.91 40.30 45.72
C ALA A 59 45.97 39.19 45.23
N MET A 60 45.85 39.01 43.94
CA MET A 60 45.04 37.92 43.37
C MET A 60 45.60 36.55 43.74
N ARG A 61 46.92 36.33 43.66
CA ARG A 61 47.58 35.07 44.06
C ARG A 61 47.32 34.75 45.53
N VAL A 62 47.43 35.74 46.40
CA VAL A 62 47.15 35.60 47.82
C VAL A 62 45.66 35.26 48.05
N LEU A 63 44.73 35.95 47.40
CA LEU A 63 43.28 35.67 47.50
C LEU A 63 42.98 34.22 47.08
N ILE A 64 43.58 33.76 45.97
CA ILE A 64 43.41 32.38 45.47
C ILE A 64 43.95 31.40 46.54
N SER A 65 45.13 31.66 47.14
CA SER A 65 45.68 30.80 48.17
C SER A 65 44.83 30.78 49.44
N LEU A 66 44.04 31.82 49.71
CA LEU A 66 43.13 31.94 50.85
C LEU A 66 41.74 31.33 50.56
N GLY A 67 41.52 30.78 49.37
CA GLY A 67 40.28 30.09 49.01
C GLY A 67 39.12 30.98 48.58
N ILE A 68 39.42 32.13 47.98
CA ILE A 68 38.37 32.95 47.35
C ILE A 68 37.65 32.16 46.26
N ASP A 69 36.33 32.38 46.12
CA ASP A 69 35.57 31.80 45.02
C ASP A 69 36.08 32.38 43.68
N MET A 70 36.87 31.60 42.98
CA MET A 70 37.48 31.96 41.69
C MET A 70 36.43 32.09 40.57
N TYR A 71 35.27 31.43 40.75
CA TYR A 71 34.22 31.31 39.72
C TYR A 71 33.01 32.18 39.99
N LYS A 72 33.15 33.13 40.96
CA LYS A 72 32.07 34.08 41.24
C LYS A 72 31.67 34.81 39.97
N GLU A 73 30.39 34.77 39.66
CA GLU A 73 29.79 35.53 38.54
C GLU A 73 29.28 36.89 39.06
N ASP A 74 29.42 37.91 38.22
CA ASP A 74 28.78 39.21 38.43
C ASP A 74 27.27 39.14 38.06
N LYS A 75 26.54 40.22 38.23
CA LYS A 75 25.11 40.29 37.88
C LYS A 75 24.80 40.07 36.39
N LEU A 76 25.80 40.09 35.53
CA LEU A 76 25.70 39.78 34.10
C LEU A 76 26.12 38.33 33.76
N GLY A 77 26.38 37.51 34.77
CA GLY A 77 26.84 36.11 34.56
C GLY A 77 28.31 36.01 34.13
N LYS A 78 29.12 37.05 34.34
CA LYS A 78 30.54 37.06 33.96
C LYS A 78 31.45 36.67 35.12
N THR A 79 32.38 35.78 34.86
CA THR A 79 33.52 35.50 35.75
C THR A 79 34.67 36.48 35.47
N VAL A 80 35.65 36.55 36.38
CA VAL A 80 36.85 37.37 36.13
C VAL A 80 37.62 36.90 34.88
N LEU A 81 37.59 35.63 34.55
CA LEU A 81 38.23 35.08 33.36
C LEU A 81 37.47 35.50 32.09
N SER A 82 36.12 35.41 32.10
CA SER A 82 35.31 35.85 30.93
C SER A 82 35.43 37.35 30.68
N GLU A 83 35.48 38.17 31.78
CA GLU A 83 35.73 39.61 31.64
C GLU A 83 37.13 39.91 31.09
N ALA A 84 38.15 39.16 31.49
CA ALA A 84 39.50 39.31 30.94
C ALA A 84 39.58 38.95 29.46
N CYS A 85 38.84 37.91 29.01
CA CYS A 85 38.74 37.54 27.61
C CYS A 85 38.03 38.64 26.77
N GLU A 86 36.95 39.19 27.24
CA GLU A 86 36.23 40.27 26.56
C GLU A 86 37.07 41.56 26.44
N LYS A 87 37.89 41.86 27.47
CA LYS A 87 38.74 43.03 27.47
C LYS A 87 40.08 42.84 26.77
N TYR A 88 40.34 41.66 26.20
CA TYR A 88 41.61 41.31 25.56
C TYR A 88 42.81 41.45 26.49
N ASP A 89 42.62 41.22 27.81
CA ASP A 89 43.72 41.28 28.79
C ASP A 89 44.48 39.94 28.82
N PHE A 90 45.38 39.79 27.84
CA PHE A 90 46.14 38.55 27.66
C PHE A 90 46.97 38.14 28.85
N MET A 91 47.52 39.13 29.60
CA MET A 91 48.31 38.85 30.83
C MET A 91 47.40 38.32 31.93
N MET A 92 46.23 38.86 32.09
CA MET A 92 45.24 38.43 33.06
C MET A 92 44.71 37.03 32.74
N ILE A 93 44.36 36.75 31.45
CA ILE A 93 43.91 35.43 31.01
C ILE A 93 44.95 34.37 31.38
N LYS A 94 46.21 34.62 30.97
CA LYS A 94 47.31 33.71 31.25
C LYS A 94 47.51 33.52 32.76
N PHE A 95 47.53 34.60 33.53
CA PHE A 95 47.68 34.55 34.97
C PHE A 95 46.59 33.69 35.64
N LEU A 96 45.32 33.85 35.27
CA LEU A 96 44.23 33.10 35.85
C LEU A 96 44.35 31.61 35.54
N LEU A 97 44.56 31.24 34.28
CA LEU A 97 44.70 29.83 33.87
C LEU A 97 45.95 29.17 34.48
N ASP A 98 47.10 29.88 34.54
CA ASP A 98 48.35 29.40 35.19
C ASP A 98 48.17 29.21 36.72
N ASN A 99 47.25 29.90 37.38
CA ASN A 99 46.95 29.78 38.81
C ASN A 99 45.71 28.87 39.09
N GLY A 100 45.37 28.00 38.16
CA GLY A 100 44.40 26.93 38.40
C GLY A 100 42.93 27.28 38.14
N PHE A 101 42.65 28.36 37.41
CA PHE A 101 41.31 28.59 36.90
C PHE A 101 40.95 27.50 35.93
N ASP A 102 39.82 26.81 36.14
CA ASP A 102 39.29 25.80 35.22
C ASP A 102 38.57 26.49 34.09
N GLY A 103 39.22 26.58 32.92
CA GLY A 103 38.63 27.15 31.71
C GLY A 103 37.51 26.32 31.09
N ASN A 104 37.31 25.09 31.59
CA ASN A 104 36.23 24.20 31.15
C ASN A 104 34.93 24.38 31.96
N ARG A 105 34.99 25.19 33.01
CA ARG A 105 33.79 25.43 33.83
C ARG A 105 32.75 26.22 33.06
N LYS A 106 31.48 25.77 33.18
CA LYS A 106 30.32 26.46 32.61
C LYS A 106 29.90 27.63 33.51
N ASN A 107 29.57 28.74 32.88
CA ASN A 107 28.88 29.87 33.52
C ASN A 107 27.38 29.57 33.73
N SER A 108 26.65 30.50 34.32
CA SER A 108 25.20 30.39 34.56
C SER A 108 24.37 30.21 33.27
N ALA A 109 24.89 30.60 32.11
CA ALA A 109 24.29 30.34 30.80
C ALA A 109 24.64 28.96 30.23
N GLY A 110 25.37 28.13 31.00
CA GLY A 110 25.80 26.79 30.57
C GLY A 110 26.97 26.76 29.60
N ARG A 111 27.65 27.89 29.37
CA ARG A 111 28.73 28.07 28.39
C ARG A 111 30.10 28.15 29.03
N THR A 112 31.13 27.67 28.32
CA THR A 112 32.51 27.84 28.71
C THR A 112 33.09 29.14 28.16
N VAL A 113 34.22 29.59 28.75
CA VAL A 113 34.93 30.77 28.23
C VAL A 113 35.45 30.55 26.80
N LEU A 114 35.73 29.32 26.43
CA LEU A 114 36.14 28.96 25.06
C LEU A 114 35.00 29.20 24.07
N GLN A 115 33.80 28.73 24.42
CA GLN A 115 32.60 28.90 23.59
C GLN A 115 32.28 30.39 23.39
N ASP A 116 32.31 31.19 24.46
CA ASP A 116 32.06 32.64 24.37
C ASP A 116 33.13 33.35 23.53
N THR A 117 34.38 32.96 23.70
CA THR A 117 35.53 33.53 22.94
C THR A 117 35.41 33.27 21.43
N VAL A 118 35.05 32.03 21.07
CA VAL A 118 34.87 31.62 19.66
C VAL A 118 33.65 32.32 19.07
N LEU A 119 32.51 32.34 19.76
CA LEU A 119 31.30 33.00 19.32
C LEU A 119 31.51 34.50 19.04
N LEU A 120 32.22 35.19 19.94
CA LEU A 120 32.51 36.63 19.79
C LEU A 120 33.59 36.95 18.77
N GLY A 121 34.27 35.97 18.22
CA GLY A 121 35.30 36.16 17.21
C GLY A 121 36.63 36.75 17.76
N ASN A 122 36.90 36.49 19.02
CA ASN A 122 38.10 37.01 19.68
C ASN A 122 39.34 36.16 19.34
N ASP A 123 39.79 36.19 18.07
CA ASP A 123 40.86 35.33 17.53
C ASP A 123 42.15 35.37 18.37
N LYS A 124 42.56 36.53 18.86
CA LYS A 124 43.79 36.67 19.65
C LYS A 124 43.66 35.99 21.01
N VAL A 125 42.49 36.09 21.67
CA VAL A 125 42.17 35.39 22.90
C VAL A 125 42.10 33.89 22.65
N PHE A 126 41.42 33.48 21.57
CA PHE A 126 41.33 32.09 21.17
C PHE A 126 42.73 31.46 20.96
N GLN A 127 43.68 32.15 20.34
CA GLN A 127 45.07 31.69 20.19
C GLN A 127 45.74 31.44 21.55
N ILE A 128 45.42 32.24 22.57
CA ILE A 128 45.97 32.02 23.92
C ILE A 128 45.32 30.79 24.56
N LEU A 129 44.00 30.68 24.45
CA LEU A 129 43.24 29.55 25.01
C LEU A 129 43.65 28.20 24.43
N LEU A 130 44.08 28.15 23.16
CA LEU A 130 44.61 26.96 22.50
C LEU A 130 45.86 26.37 23.19
N ASN A 131 46.62 27.16 23.99
CA ASN A 131 47.80 26.68 24.71
C ASN A 131 47.44 25.98 26.02
N TYR A 132 46.17 25.96 26.39
CA TYR A 132 45.69 25.31 27.62
C TYR A 132 44.88 24.08 27.25
N ASN A 133 44.85 23.10 28.16
CA ASN A 133 44.10 21.84 27.92
C ASN A 133 42.58 22.05 28.13
N LEU A 134 41.95 22.78 27.19
CA LEU A 134 40.52 23.02 27.20
C LEU A 134 39.78 21.91 26.47
N ASP A 135 38.61 21.57 26.96
CA ASP A 135 37.75 20.56 26.35
C ASP A 135 36.77 21.23 25.34
N PHE A 136 36.99 20.95 24.08
CA PHE A 136 36.22 21.49 22.95
C PHE A 136 34.84 20.79 22.76
N ASP A 137 34.63 19.66 23.46
CA ASP A 137 33.39 18.89 23.31
C ASP A 137 32.34 19.22 24.38
N ILE A 138 32.65 20.15 25.31
CA ILE A 138 31.69 20.59 26.31
C ILE A 138 30.48 21.23 25.61
N LYS A 139 29.29 20.70 25.95
CA LYS A 139 28.01 21.20 25.42
C LYS A 139 27.43 22.28 26.35
N ASP A 140 26.90 23.35 25.74
CA ASP A 140 26.13 24.38 26.44
C ASP A 140 24.71 23.90 26.83
N SER A 141 23.90 24.83 27.34
CA SER A 141 22.50 24.55 27.70
C SER A 141 21.64 24.09 26.53
N ASP A 142 22.01 24.37 25.28
CA ASP A 142 21.28 23.93 24.07
C ASP A 142 21.87 22.67 23.44
N GLY A 143 22.85 22.05 24.10
CA GLY A 143 23.55 20.85 23.62
C GLY A 143 24.61 21.14 22.57
N LYS A 144 24.92 22.42 22.32
CA LYS A 144 25.89 22.86 21.33
C LYS A 144 27.30 22.88 21.92
N ASN A 145 28.29 22.30 21.26
CA ASN A 145 29.70 22.44 21.57
C ASN A 145 30.30 23.62 20.81
N VAL A 146 31.60 23.90 21.02
CA VAL A 146 32.28 25.04 20.41
C VAL A 146 32.29 25.02 18.86
N LEU A 147 32.03 23.87 18.23
CA LEU A 147 31.93 23.76 16.80
C LEU A 147 30.75 24.59 16.26
N PHE A 148 29.62 24.58 16.98
CA PHE A 148 28.46 25.41 16.63
C PHE A 148 28.78 26.90 16.77
N ASP A 149 29.52 27.28 17.80
CA ASP A 149 29.96 28.67 17.98
C ASP A 149 30.86 29.15 16.84
N ALA A 150 31.73 28.29 16.33
CA ALA A 150 32.59 28.59 15.18
C ALA A 150 31.76 28.79 13.89
N ILE A 151 30.69 28.03 13.72
CA ILE A 151 29.74 28.22 12.60
C ILE A 151 28.99 29.53 12.79
N GLU A 152 28.50 29.82 14.02
CA GLU A 152 27.80 31.06 14.34
C GLU A 152 28.69 32.29 14.09
N ASN A 153 29.95 32.23 14.45
CA ASN A 153 30.95 33.28 14.21
C ASN A 153 31.20 33.52 12.69
N GLY A 154 31.19 32.46 11.87
CA GLY A 154 31.38 32.56 10.42
C GLY A 154 32.84 32.67 9.94
N ASN A 155 33.82 32.67 10.84
CA ASN A 155 35.26 32.75 10.48
C ASN A 155 35.82 31.36 10.15
N LEU A 156 36.21 31.16 8.88
CA LEU A 156 36.73 29.87 8.41
C LEU A 156 38.05 29.46 9.07
N GLU A 157 38.93 30.42 9.39
CA GLU A 157 40.22 30.13 10.10
C GLU A 157 39.95 29.66 11.55
N THR A 158 39.03 30.32 12.24
CA THR A 158 38.60 29.89 13.59
C THR A 158 37.96 28.51 13.54
N LEU A 159 37.07 28.25 12.56
CA LEU A 159 36.44 26.94 12.35
C LEU A 159 37.51 25.84 12.16
N LYS A 160 38.51 26.05 11.31
CA LYS A 160 39.57 25.07 11.09
C LYS A 160 40.30 24.70 12.39
N LYS A 161 40.67 25.69 13.22
CA LYS A 161 41.33 25.46 14.49
C LYS A 161 40.43 24.75 15.50
N VAL A 162 39.14 25.04 15.51
CA VAL A 162 38.15 24.32 16.34
C VAL A 162 38.07 22.87 15.89
N ILE A 163 37.98 22.61 14.61
CA ILE A 163 37.95 21.26 14.02
C ILE A 163 39.17 20.43 14.44
N ASP A 164 40.37 21.02 14.44
CA ASP A 164 41.61 20.33 14.80
C ASP A 164 41.63 19.86 16.27
N ASN A 165 40.76 20.42 17.12
CA ASN A 165 40.75 20.16 18.58
C ASN A 165 39.46 19.46 19.06
N VAL A 166 38.36 19.49 18.29
CA VAL A 166 37.12 18.78 18.63
C VAL A 166 37.28 17.29 18.37
N LYS A 167 36.87 16.44 19.33
CA LYS A 167 36.90 14.97 19.21
C LYS A 167 35.66 14.44 18.50
N ASP A 168 34.48 15.04 18.78
CA ASP A 168 33.19 14.68 18.17
C ASP A 168 32.73 15.76 17.19
N ILE A 169 33.11 15.60 15.93
CA ILE A 169 32.68 16.48 14.83
C ILE A 169 31.19 16.30 14.50
N ASN A 170 30.54 15.24 14.98
CA ASN A 170 29.14 14.90 14.79
C ASN A 170 28.27 15.22 16.00
N ALA A 171 28.78 16.00 16.95
CA ALA A 171 28.02 16.43 18.10
C ALA A 171 26.69 17.06 17.65
N VAL A 172 25.61 16.72 18.36
CA VAL A 172 24.28 17.24 18.08
C VAL A 172 23.78 18.13 19.20
N ASP A 173 22.99 19.12 18.82
CA ASP A 173 22.26 20.00 19.73
C ASP A 173 21.01 19.29 20.32
N LYS A 174 20.19 20.02 21.09
CA LYS A 174 18.91 19.52 21.64
C LYS A 174 17.90 19.08 20.59
N ASN A 175 18.00 19.59 19.37
CA ASN A 175 17.14 19.24 18.25
C ASN A 175 17.66 18.05 17.47
N GLY A 176 18.79 17.44 17.87
CA GLY A 176 19.44 16.37 17.11
C GLY A 176 20.21 16.87 15.88
N GLN A 177 20.41 18.18 15.73
CA GLN A 177 21.07 18.79 14.58
C GLN A 177 22.57 18.92 14.82
N THR A 178 23.38 18.60 13.79
CA THR A 178 24.83 18.84 13.82
C THR A 178 25.17 20.28 13.41
N ALA A 179 26.39 20.71 13.61
CA ALA A 179 26.89 22.01 13.13
C ALA A 179 26.71 22.19 11.60
N LEU A 180 26.64 21.09 10.83
CA LEU A 180 26.36 21.15 9.40
C LEU A 180 24.95 21.69 9.11
N PHE A 181 23.94 21.33 9.90
CA PHE A 181 22.59 21.89 9.76
C PHE A 181 22.59 23.41 9.92
N GLU A 182 23.33 23.90 10.92
CA GLU A 182 23.43 25.34 11.17
C GLU A 182 24.18 26.08 10.05
N ALA A 183 25.27 25.51 9.53
CA ALA A 183 26.01 26.09 8.41
C ALA A 183 25.12 26.21 7.14
N VAL A 184 24.27 25.20 6.89
CA VAL A 184 23.31 25.21 5.77
C VAL A 184 22.22 26.25 5.99
N LEU A 185 21.64 26.34 7.19
CA LEU A 185 20.62 27.34 7.53
C LEU A 185 21.14 28.76 7.42
N LYS A 186 22.41 29.00 7.73
CA LYS A 186 23.08 30.30 7.56
C LYS A 186 23.43 30.66 6.11
N ASP A 187 23.19 29.73 5.17
CA ASP A 187 23.55 29.93 3.77
C ASP A 187 25.05 30.19 3.55
N ASP A 188 25.91 29.67 4.42
CA ASP A 188 27.36 29.78 4.24
C ASP A 188 27.94 28.49 3.65
N LEU A 189 27.98 28.46 2.31
CA LEU A 189 28.51 27.35 1.54
C LEU A 189 29.96 26.98 1.93
N ARG A 190 30.80 27.99 2.30
CA ARG A 190 32.22 27.75 2.64
C ARG A 190 32.33 26.94 3.92
N LEU A 191 31.55 27.30 4.96
CA LEU A 191 31.52 26.58 6.24
C LEU A 191 30.92 25.18 6.08
N ALA A 192 29.80 25.06 5.34
CA ALA A 192 29.18 23.77 5.06
C ALA A 192 30.15 22.82 4.32
N LEU A 193 30.85 23.31 3.29
CA LEU A 193 31.85 22.52 2.56
C LEU A 193 33.05 22.14 3.44
N ALA A 194 33.51 23.02 4.33
CA ALA A 194 34.58 22.71 5.27
C ALA A 194 34.17 21.52 6.16
N LEU A 195 32.96 21.54 6.74
CA LEU A 195 32.45 20.45 7.57
C LEU A 195 32.30 19.14 6.78
N ILE A 196 31.76 19.19 5.55
CA ILE A 196 31.62 18.02 4.70
C ILE A 196 32.98 17.41 4.34
N ASN A 197 33.99 18.26 4.08
CA ASN A 197 35.32 17.80 3.69
C ASN A 197 36.06 17.07 4.81
N ILE A 198 35.87 17.47 6.06
CA ILE A 198 36.46 16.80 7.21
C ILE A 198 35.73 15.52 7.62
N GLY A 199 34.55 15.26 7.02
CA GLY A 199 33.82 14.00 7.22
C GLY A 199 32.69 14.07 8.23
N VAL A 200 32.08 15.24 8.48
CA VAL A 200 30.81 15.31 9.22
C VAL A 200 29.79 14.41 8.54
N ASN A 201 29.13 13.57 9.31
CA ASN A 201 28.12 12.63 8.78
C ASN A 201 26.85 13.37 8.35
N PRO A 202 26.53 13.44 7.03
CA PRO A 202 25.36 14.15 6.55
C PRO A 202 24.06 13.40 6.80
N ASN A 203 24.13 12.13 7.24
CA ASN A 203 22.97 11.26 7.44
C ASN A 203 22.40 11.29 8.88
N ILE A 204 22.98 12.09 9.76
CA ILE A 204 22.40 12.31 11.09
C ILE A 204 21.04 12.97 10.91
N ILE A 205 20.05 12.43 11.61
CA ILE A 205 18.67 12.92 11.57
C ILE A 205 18.34 13.71 12.83
N ASP A 206 17.61 14.79 12.65
CA ASP A 206 17.10 15.60 13.75
C ASP A 206 15.86 14.96 14.43
N ILE A 207 15.31 15.63 15.44
CA ILE A 207 14.09 15.17 16.16
C ILE A 207 12.86 15.06 15.26
N ASN A 208 12.88 15.69 14.07
CA ASN A 208 11.82 15.59 13.06
C ASN A 208 12.08 14.43 12.08
N GLY A 209 13.12 13.63 12.28
CA GLY A 209 13.50 12.57 11.34
C GLY A 209 14.12 13.09 10.04
N GLN A 210 14.56 14.36 9.99
CA GLN A 210 15.10 15.01 8.81
C GLN A 210 16.63 15.01 8.84
N ASN A 211 17.29 14.67 7.74
CA ASN A 211 18.71 14.94 7.57
C ASN A 211 18.93 16.35 7.00
N VAL A 212 20.20 16.76 6.85
CA VAL A 212 20.56 18.11 6.39
C VAL A 212 20.02 18.45 5.01
N LEU A 213 19.65 17.45 4.20
CA LEU A 213 19.08 17.66 2.87
C LEU A 213 17.79 18.49 2.90
N PHE A 214 16.92 18.25 3.90
CA PHE A 214 15.67 19.00 4.06
C PHE A 214 15.90 20.51 4.25
N ASN A 215 16.99 20.89 4.91
CA ASN A 215 17.36 22.32 5.01
C ASN A 215 18.06 22.83 3.73
N THR A 216 18.83 21.95 3.06
CA THR A 216 19.55 22.32 1.85
C THR A 216 18.62 22.73 0.71
N ILE A 217 17.45 22.09 0.58
CA ILE A 217 16.47 22.37 -0.48
C ILE A 217 15.73 23.70 -0.30
N LEU A 218 15.64 24.23 0.92
CA LEU A 218 14.87 25.45 1.20
C LEU A 218 15.36 26.66 0.38
N GLN A 219 16.66 26.70 0.07
CA GLN A 219 17.29 27.79 -0.68
C GLN A 219 17.32 27.53 -2.18
N GLY A 220 16.68 26.46 -2.64
CA GLY A 220 16.55 26.16 -4.04
C GLY A 220 17.87 25.80 -4.74
N ARG A 221 17.98 26.16 -6.02
CA ARG A 221 19.13 25.83 -6.88
C ARG A 221 20.45 26.48 -6.47
N LYS A 222 20.42 27.49 -5.62
CA LYS A 222 21.63 28.12 -5.06
C LYS A 222 22.54 27.09 -4.39
N ASN A 223 21.96 26.03 -3.83
CA ASN A 223 22.67 24.97 -3.13
C ASN A 223 23.11 23.78 -4.03
N GLU A 224 23.09 23.92 -5.35
CA GLU A 224 23.47 22.85 -6.27
C GLU A 224 24.87 22.27 -6.00
N ILE A 225 25.83 23.15 -5.70
CA ILE A 225 27.21 22.74 -5.37
C ILE A 225 27.21 21.90 -4.09
N LEU A 226 26.48 22.34 -3.07
CA LEU A 226 26.37 21.65 -1.79
C LEU A 226 25.71 20.27 -1.96
N LEU A 227 24.63 20.17 -2.76
CA LEU A 227 23.95 18.90 -3.05
C LEU A 227 24.90 17.89 -3.70
N LYS A 228 25.72 18.32 -4.67
CA LYS A 228 26.73 17.47 -5.31
C LYS A 228 27.79 16.95 -4.31
N HIS A 229 28.20 17.78 -3.35
CA HIS A 229 29.16 17.37 -2.33
C HIS A 229 28.52 16.40 -1.30
N LEU A 230 27.27 16.67 -0.89
CA LEU A 230 26.51 15.76 -0.03
C LEU A 230 26.30 14.39 -0.69
N ALA A 231 25.95 14.38 -2.01
CA ALA A 231 25.82 13.15 -2.79
C ALA A 231 27.13 12.36 -2.83
N LYS A 232 28.28 13.02 -3.07
CA LYS A 232 29.61 12.37 -3.05
C LYS A 232 29.95 11.78 -1.69
N ARG A 233 29.42 12.33 -0.61
CA ARG A 233 29.60 11.82 0.77
C ARG A 233 28.55 10.80 1.18
N GLY A 234 27.70 10.35 0.25
CA GLY A 234 26.73 9.29 0.48
C GLY A 234 25.55 9.70 1.34
N ILE A 235 25.05 10.95 1.15
CA ILE A 235 23.81 11.35 1.82
C ILE A 235 22.65 10.44 1.39
N ASN A 236 21.81 10.05 2.34
CA ASN A 236 20.61 9.30 2.06
C ASN A 236 19.50 10.26 1.58
N PHE A 237 19.22 10.23 0.28
CA PHE A 237 18.13 11.00 -0.31
C PHE A 237 16.74 10.44 0.02
N ASN A 238 16.65 9.17 0.43
CA ASN A 238 15.38 8.46 0.62
C ASN A 238 14.89 8.47 2.09
N VAL A 239 15.28 9.50 2.84
CA VAL A 239 14.79 9.69 4.21
C VAL A 239 13.32 10.11 4.17
N VAL A 240 12.52 9.52 5.07
CA VAL A 240 11.13 9.91 5.34
C VAL A 240 11.08 10.56 6.73
N ASP A 241 10.57 11.77 6.82
CA ASP A 241 10.52 12.52 8.08
C ASP A 241 9.38 12.03 9.01
N SER A 242 9.31 12.56 10.22
CA SER A 242 8.29 12.21 11.21
C SER A 242 6.85 12.59 10.78
N ARG A 243 6.70 13.43 9.77
CA ARG A 243 5.41 13.83 9.17
C ARG A 243 5.09 13.02 7.91
N ASP A 244 5.83 11.93 7.66
CA ASP A 244 5.71 11.06 6.49
C ASP A 244 5.98 11.75 5.14
N LYS A 245 6.88 12.73 5.17
CA LYS A 245 7.30 13.41 3.95
C LYS A 245 8.65 12.90 3.48
N THR A 246 8.72 12.57 2.20
CA THR A 246 9.98 12.42 1.47
C THR A 246 10.52 13.80 1.09
N ILE A 247 11.75 13.84 0.58
CA ILE A 247 12.33 15.09 0.07
C ILE A 247 11.54 15.67 -1.11
N LEU A 248 10.95 14.84 -1.96
CA LEU A 248 10.08 15.30 -3.04
C LEU A 248 8.76 15.88 -2.54
N ASP A 249 8.16 15.25 -1.53
CA ASP A 249 6.95 15.81 -0.87
C ASP A 249 7.23 17.20 -0.32
N GLU A 250 8.41 17.41 0.26
CA GLU A 250 8.81 18.72 0.79
C GLU A 250 9.01 19.74 -0.33
N ILE A 251 9.66 19.35 -1.43
CA ILE A 251 9.82 20.22 -2.61
C ILE A 251 8.46 20.62 -3.18
N PHE A 252 7.54 19.68 -3.37
CA PHE A 252 6.21 19.99 -3.88
C PHE A 252 5.41 20.87 -2.93
N TYR A 253 5.60 20.69 -1.61
CA TYR A 253 5.01 21.59 -0.61
C TYR A 253 5.58 23.01 -0.72
N ILE A 254 6.89 23.15 -0.89
CA ILE A 254 7.55 24.45 -1.13
C ILE A 254 6.97 25.13 -2.38
N MET A 255 6.74 24.39 -3.47
CA MET A 255 6.12 24.94 -4.68
C MET A 255 4.68 25.44 -4.45
N VAL A 256 3.93 24.79 -3.55
CA VAL A 256 2.62 25.26 -3.14
C VAL A 256 2.75 26.56 -2.34
N LEU A 257 3.71 26.65 -1.42
CA LEU A 257 3.98 27.86 -0.65
C LEU A 257 4.39 29.06 -1.52
N GLN A 258 5.17 28.80 -2.57
CA GLN A 258 5.55 29.85 -3.55
C GLN A 258 4.33 30.44 -4.27
N LYS A 259 3.31 29.60 -4.52
CA LYS A 259 2.12 30.01 -5.28
C LYS A 259 1.09 30.78 -4.45
N TYR A 260 1.04 30.46 -3.16
CA TYR A 260 0.06 31.02 -2.24
C TYR A 260 0.80 31.78 -1.13
N ASP A 261 0.58 33.07 -1.01
CA ASP A 261 1.16 33.92 0.04
C ASP A 261 0.49 33.58 1.39
N GLN A 262 0.90 32.44 1.98
CA GLN A 262 0.32 31.91 3.22
C GLN A 262 1.15 32.36 4.43
N ASN A 263 0.50 32.59 5.56
CA ASN A 263 1.14 32.77 6.85
C ASN A 263 1.95 31.52 7.20
N ILE A 264 3.25 31.62 7.06
CA ILE A 264 4.19 30.51 7.30
C ILE A 264 4.54 30.50 8.79
N GLU A 265 4.03 29.52 9.54
CA GLU A 265 4.36 29.36 10.97
C GLU A 265 5.79 28.85 11.18
N ASP A 266 6.28 27.99 10.30
CA ASP A 266 7.63 27.43 10.38
C ASP A 266 8.64 28.40 9.77
N LYS A 267 9.48 29.00 10.63
CA LYS A 267 10.49 29.97 10.25
C LYS A 267 11.48 29.49 9.18
N ARG A 268 11.68 28.17 9.03
CA ARG A 268 12.56 27.62 7.99
C ARG A 268 12.11 27.99 6.59
N TYR A 269 10.80 28.05 6.34
CA TYR A 269 10.25 28.42 5.03
C TYR A 269 10.41 29.89 4.67
N MET A 270 10.87 30.76 5.60
CA MET A 270 11.28 32.11 5.29
C MET A 270 12.52 32.16 4.38
N LEU A 271 13.26 31.06 4.29
CA LEU A 271 14.43 30.92 3.41
C LEU A 271 14.07 30.55 1.97
N ILE A 272 12.81 30.25 1.67
CA ILE A 272 12.36 29.87 0.33
C ILE A 272 12.59 31.04 -0.65
N ASN A 273 13.27 30.74 -1.75
CA ASN A 273 13.35 31.69 -2.85
C ASN A 273 12.07 31.62 -3.71
N PRO A 274 11.22 32.68 -3.72
CA PRO A 274 9.94 32.64 -4.42
C PRO A 274 10.06 32.60 -5.94
N LYS A 275 11.25 32.81 -6.50
CA LYS A 275 11.50 32.82 -7.94
C LYS A 275 12.27 31.60 -8.43
N ASP A 276 12.57 30.65 -7.56
CA ASP A 276 13.38 29.50 -7.93
C ASP A 276 12.56 28.40 -8.61
N ASP A 277 13.25 27.64 -9.47
CA ASP A 277 12.66 26.49 -10.17
C ASP A 277 12.87 25.20 -9.37
N TYR A 278 11.92 24.89 -8.49
CA TYR A 278 11.97 23.72 -7.65
C TYR A 278 11.72 22.40 -8.41
N LEU A 279 11.12 22.44 -9.62
CA LEU A 279 11.05 21.22 -10.46
C LEU A 279 12.43 20.83 -10.97
N SER A 280 13.24 21.80 -11.41
CA SER A 280 14.64 21.53 -11.78
C SER A 280 15.46 21.02 -10.60
N LEU A 281 15.19 21.50 -9.38
CA LEU A 281 15.83 21.00 -8.16
C LEU A 281 15.39 19.56 -7.87
N ALA A 282 14.11 19.23 -8.02
CA ALA A 282 13.60 17.87 -7.88
C ALA A 282 14.26 16.90 -8.87
N LEU A 283 14.39 17.32 -10.14
CA LEU A 283 15.09 16.55 -11.17
C LEU A 283 16.54 16.27 -10.76
N GLN A 284 17.27 17.28 -10.30
CA GLN A 284 18.64 17.14 -9.85
C GLN A 284 18.78 16.16 -8.67
N ILE A 285 17.86 16.19 -7.71
CA ILE A 285 17.85 15.28 -6.56
C ILE A 285 17.61 13.84 -7.02
N ILE A 286 16.72 13.64 -7.99
CA ILE A 286 16.49 12.34 -8.61
C ILE A 286 17.76 11.84 -9.31
N GLU A 287 18.41 12.67 -10.10
CA GLU A 287 19.66 12.34 -10.79
C GLU A 287 20.80 12.01 -9.81
N LEU A 288 20.81 12.64 -8.64
CA LEU A 288 21.79 12.39 -7.58
C LEU A 288 21.54 11.14 -6.76
N GLY A 289 20.36 10.48 -6.89
CA GLY A 289 20.13 9.18 -6.28
C GLY A 289 18.85 9.04 -5.44
N PHE A 290 17.92 10.00 -5.51
CA PHE A 290 16.59 9.80 -4.93
C PHE A 290 15.82 8.76 -5.74
N LYS A 291 15.24 7.78 -5.06
CA LYS A 291 14.37 6.78 -5.68
C LYS A 291 12.95 7.34 -5.77
N VAL A 292 12.48 7.60 -6.99
CA VAL A 292 11.18 8.25 -7.25
C VAL A 292 10.02 7.49 -6.61
N ASP A 293 10.13 6.16 -6.52
CA ASP A 293 9.14 5.27 -5.93
C ASP A 293 9.36 5.00 -4.44
N THR A 294 10.11 5.86 -3.73
CA THR A 294 10.25 5.76 -2.27
C THR A 294 8.88 5.83 -1.61
N LEU A 295 8.61 4.83 -0.77
CA LEU A 295 7.35 4.73 -0.03
C LEU A 295 7.46 5.50 1.29
N ASP A 296 6.38 6.19 1.65
CA ASP A 296 6.20 6.69 3.01
C ASP A 296 5.79 5.56 3.97
N LYS A 297 5.54 5.86 5.23
CA LYS A 297 5.12 4.85 6.23
C LYS A 297 3.75 4.25 5.95
N TYR A 298 2.92 4.90 5.12
CA TYR A 298 1.62 4.39 4.69
C TYR A 298 1.70 3.59 3.40
N GLY A 299 2.91 3.35 2.88
CA GLY A 299 3.13 2.64 1.63
C GLY A 299 2.78 3.44 0.37
N LYS A 300 2.70 4.78 0.46
CA LYS A 300 2.38 5.66 -0.68
C LYS A 300 3.62 6.28 -1.29
N THR A 301 3.66 6.35 -2.62
CA THR A 301 4.67 7.10 -3.37
C THR A 301 4.30 8.57 -3.53
N ALA A 302 5.28 9.40 -3.94
CA ALA A 302 5.03 10.78 -4.31
C ALA A 302 4.00 10.90 -5.45
N LEU A 303 4.04 9.98 -6.44
CA LEU A 303 3.08 9.92 -7.54
C LEU A 303 1.64 9.73 -7.03
N GLN A 304 1.42 8.77 -6.12
CA GLN A 304 0.11 8.51 -5.53
C GLN A 304 -0.44 9.75 -4.80
N LYS A 305 0.41 10.43 -4.02
CA LYS A 305 0.02 11.65 -3.29
C LYS A 305 -0.35 12.80 -4.22
N GLU A 306 0.40 13.01 -5.29
CA GLU A 306 0.11 14.09 -6.24
C GLU A 306 -1.19 13.80 -7.03
N LEU A 307 -1.47 12.54 -7.37
CA LEU A 307 -2.74 12.14 -7.98
C LEU A 307 -3.93 12.34 -7.03
N GLU A 308 -3.81 11.98 -5.75
CA GLU A 308 -4.84 12.25 -4.73
C GLU A 308 -5.14 13.75 -4.58
N ARG A 309 -4.12 14.60 -4.72
CA ARG A 309 -4.24 16.06 -4.77
C ARG A 309 -4.78 16.59 -6.11
N LYS A 310 -4.97 15.71 -7.11
CA LYS A 310 -5.33 16.04 -8.50
C LYS A 310 -4.33 16.99 -9.18
N ASN A 311 -3.07 16.92 -8.76
CA ASN A 311 -1.97 17.70 -9.34
C ASN A 311 -1.30 16.94 -10.49
N PHE A 312 -1.95 16.96 -11.65
CA PHE A 312 -1.51 16.21 -12.82
C PHE A 312 -0.17 16.70 -13.38
N THR A 313 0.20 17.96 -13.17
CA THR A 313 1.49 18.49 -13.60
C THR A 313 2.65 17.82 -12.87
N ASN A 314 2.58 17.74 -11.55
CA ASN A 314 3.59 17.05 -10.76
C ASN A 314 3.57 15.55 -11.01
N ALA A 315 2.37 14.94 -11.17
CA ALA A 315 2.25 13.53 -11.52
C ALA A 315 2.93 13.21 -12.86
N GLU A 316 2.74 14.05 -13.88
CA GLU A 316 3.41 13.90 -15.17
C GLU A 316 4.92 14.07 -15.06
N PHE A 317 5.39 15.06 -14.31
CA PHE A 317 6.81 15.22 -14.02
C PHE A 317 7.39 13.94 -13.38
N LEU A 318 6.75 13.38 -12.37
CA LEU A 318 7.21 12.17 -11.70
C LEU A 318 7.28 10.97 -12.66
N LEU A 319 6.28 10.80 -13.53
CA LEU A 319 6.28 9.75 -14.55
C LEU A 319 7.42 9.94 -15.56
N ASN A 320 7.69 11.16 -15.98
CA ASN A 320 8.82 11.47 -16.85
C ASN A 320 10.18 11.21 -16.17
N CYS A 321 10.24 11.29 -14.85
CA CYS A 321 11.38 10.91 -14.03
C CYS A 321 11.46 9.42 -13.73
N GLY A 322 10.55 8.60 -14.27
CA GLY A 322 10.58 7.15 -14.14
C GLY A 322 9.76 6.59 -12.97
N ALA A 323 8.83 7.36 -12.40
CA ALA A 323 7.90 6.83 -11.41
C ALA A 323 7.07 5.69 -12.00
N SER A 324 6.91 4.60 -11.26
CA SER A 324 6.22 3.41 -11.71
C SER A 324 4.71 3.51 -11.48
N LEU A 325 3.93 3.15 -12.50
CA LEU A 325 2.50 2.88 -12.37
C LEU A 325 2.20 1.50 -11.74
N ASN A 326 3.22 0.62 -11.68
CA ASN A 326 3.10 -0.78 -11.27
C ASN A 326 3.58 -1.00 -9.82
N ILE A 327 3.24 -0.10 -8.93
CA ILE A 327 3.42 -0.29 -7.49
C ILE A 327 2.15 -0.93 -6.95
N PHE A 328 2.31 -2.01 -6.18
CA PHE A 328 1.22 -2.85 -5.74
C PHE A 328 1.00 -2.73 -4.23
N ASP A 329 -0.28 -2.74 -3.82
CA ASP A 329 -0.66 -2.87 -2.42
C ASP A 329 -0.53 -4.33 -1.91
N GLU A 330 -0.92 -4.59 -0.67
CA GLU A 330 -0.92 -5.93 -0.06
C GLU A 330 -1.84 -6.95 -0.76
N HIS A 331 -2.81 -6.45 -1.55
CA HIS A 331 -3.69 -7.25 -2.38
C HIS A 331 -3.18 -7.41 -3.82
N HIS A 332 -1.95 -6.96 -4.10
CA HIS A 332 -1.34 -6.95 -5.44
C HIS A 332 -2.15 -6.13 -6.46
N ARG A 333 -2.83 -5.07 -5.99
CA ARG A 333 -3.57 -4.13 -6.81
C ARG A 333 -2.67 -2.96 -7.19
N SER A 334 -2.60 -2.63 -8.46
CA SER A 334 -1.84 -1.46 -8.95
C SER A 334 -2.54 -0.16 -8.56
N LEU A 335 -1.83 0.95 -8.69
CA LEU A 335 -2.40 2.29 -8.51
C LEU A 335 -3.68 2.49 -9.33
N PHE A 336 -3.69 2.02 -10.58
CA PHE A 336 -4.87 2.07 -11.44
C PHE A 336 -6.08 1.32 -10.84
N HIS A 337 -5.85 0.10 -10.31
CA HIS A 337 -6.91 -0.65 -9.63
C HIS A 337 -7.52 0.15 -8.48
N ILE A 338 -6.66 0.69 -7.61
CA ILE A 338 -7.08 1.43 -6.42
C ILE A 338 -7.92 2.65 -6.82
N GLU A 339 -7.51 3.40 -7.84
CA GLU A 339 -8.24 4.59 -8.28
C GLU A 339 -9.58 4.26 -8.94
N VAL A 340 -9.67 3.15 -9.68
CA VAL A 340 -10.94 2.66 -10.24
C VAL A 340 -11.89 2.19 -9.13
N LEU A 341 -11.40 1.46 -8.13
CA LEU A 341 -12.20 0.97 -7.00
C LEU A 341 -12.77 2.10 -6.14
N LYS A 342 -12.10 3.25 -6.06
CA LYS A 342 -12.63 4.47 -5.41
C LYS A 342 -13.83 5.09 -6.13
N GLY A 343 -14.17 4.60 -7.33
CA GLY A 343 -15.36 4.97 -8.07
C GLY A 343 -15.20 6.17 -9.02
N TYR A 344 -16.31 6.58 -9.61
CA TYR A 344 -16.36 7.59 -10.68
C TYR A 344 -15.88 8.99 -10.25
N SER A 345 -15.88 9.30 -8.97
CA SER A 345 -15.33 10.56 -8.43
C SER A 345 -13.87 10.79 -8.85
N ASN A 346 -13.14 9.72 -9.13
CA ASN A 346 -11.75 9.73 -9.58
C ASN A 346 -11.59 9.64 -11.11
N ASN A 347 -12.66 9.86 -11.85
CA ASN A 347 -12.64 9.72 -13.30
C ASN A 347 -11.49 10.45 -14.01
N LYS A 348 -11.13 11.67 -13.54
CA LYS A 348 -10.01 12.42 -14.12
C LYS A 348 -8.66 11.75 -13.87
N ILE A 349 -8.47 11.12 -12.71
CA ILE A 349 -7.26 10.38 -12.38
C ILE A 349 -7.20 9.11 -13.24
N ILE A 350 -8.33 8.43 -13.39
CA ILE A 350 -8.47 7.23 -14.24
C ILE A 350 -8.10 7.55 -15.69
N ASP A 351 -8.64 8.66 -16.24
CA ASP A 351 -8.30 9.12 -17.59
C ASP A 351 -6.81 9.40 -17.76
N PHE A 352 -6.24 10.09 -16.80
CA PHE A 352 -4.81 10.39 -16.80
C PHE A 352 -3.96 9.10 -16.78
N LEU A 353 -4.30 8.15 -15.91
CA LEU A 353 -3.57 6.88 -15.81
C LEU A 353 -3.67 6.04 -17.08
N ILE A 354 -4.85 5.99 -17.71
CA ILE A 354 -5.05 5.31 -19.01
C ILE A 354 -4.17 5.97 -20.08
N GLN A 355 -4.19 7.29 -20.19
CA GLN A 355 -3.37 8.03 -21.15
C GLN A 355 -1.85 7.81 -20.94
N LYS A 356 -1.43 7.55 -19.70
CA LYS A 356 -0.04 7.24 -19.35
C LYS A 356 0.31 5.75 -19.45
N GLY A 357 -0.61 4.94 -19.97
CA GLY A 357 -0.35 3.52 -20.28
C GLY A 357 -0.50 2.58 -19.09
N ALA A 358 -1.38 2.89 -18.15
CA ALA A 358 -1.71 1.94 -17.07
C ALA A 358 -2.22 0.62 -17.64
N ASN A 359 -1.78 -0.50 -17.06
CA ASN A 359 -2.22 -1.83 -17.47
C ASN A 359 -3.65 -2.09 -16.98
N LEU A 360 -4.61 -2.07 -17.92
CA LEU A 360 -6.04 -2.32 -17.67
C LEU A 360 -6.33 -3.78 -17.28
N ASN A 361 -5.42 -4.70 -17.63
CA ASN A 361 -5.60 -6.14 -17.49
C ASN A 361 -4.71 -6.75 -16.40
N GLN A 362 -4.15 -5.90 -15.54
CA GLN A 362 -3.38 -6.34 -14.37
C GLN A 362 -4.28 -7.20 -13.47
N ARG A 363 -3.71 -8.24 -12.86
CA ARG A 363 -4.42 -9.14 -11.94
C ARG A 363 -4.01 -8.88 -10.49
N ASP A 364 -4.99 -8.95 -9.60
CA ASP A 364 -4.77 -8.92 -8.16
C ASP A 364 -4.22 -10.27 -7.63
N LYS A 365 -3.97 -10.37 -6.33
CA LYS A 365 -3.49 -11.62 -5.69
C LYS A 365 -4.46 -12.79 -5.78
N TYR A 366 -5.73 -12.52 -6.13
CA TYR A 366 -6.76 -13.54 -6.35
C TYR A 366 -6.94 -13.86 -7.83
N PHE A 367 -6.01 -13.42 -8.67
CA PHE A 367 -6.04 -13.55 -10.13
C PHE A 367 -7.24 -12.88 -10.81
N ARG A 368 -7.86 -11.90 -10.18
CA ARG A 368 -8.97 -11.12 -10.72
C ARG A 368 -8.47 -9.86 -11.41
N THR A 369 -9.12 -9.51 -12.50
CA THR A 369 -8.89 -8.24 -13.19
C THR A 369 -9.71 -7.12 -12.53
N ILE A 370 -9.48 -5.88 -12.94
CA ILE A 370 -10.29 -4.75 -12.48
C ILE A 370 -11.75 -4.87 -12.91
N ILE A 371 -12.02 -5.50 -14.05
CA ILE A 371 -13.39 -5.78 -14.53
C ILE A 371 -14.11 -6.73 -13.56
N ASP A 372 -13.45 -7.81 -13.11
CA ASP A 372 -14.01 -8.71 -12.11
C ASP A 372 -14.38 -7.97 -10.81
N ASN A 373 -13.47 -7.11 -10.35
CA ASN A 373 -13.68 -6.36 -9.11
C ASN A 373 -14.81 -5.32 -9.26
N LEU A 374 -14.91 -4.63 -10.40
CA LEU A 374 -16.00 -3.68 -10.68
C LEU A 374 -17.36 -4.38 -10.70
N ILE A 375 -17.46 -5.51 -11.40
CA ILE A 375 -18.69 -6.29 -11.47
C ILE A 375 -19.08 -6.76 -10.07
N GLU A 376 -18.13 -7.23 -9.26
CA GLU A 376 -18.40 -7.62 -7.88
C GLU A 376 -18.93 -6.44 -7.05
N LEU A 377 -18.33 -5.25 -7.17
CA LEU A 377 -18.81 -4.03 -6.50
C LEU A 377 -20.22 -3.64 -6.94
N ILE A 378 -20.55 -3.74 -8.24
CA ILE A 378 -21.90 -3.48 -8.74
C ILE A 378 -22.90 -4.47 -8.12
N LEU A 379 -22.58 -5.75 -8.06
CA LEU A 379 -23.44 -6.78 -7.46
C LEU A 379 -23.63 -6.56 -5.95
N ILE A 380 -22.58 -6.18 -5.23
CA ILE A 380 -22.65 -5.87 -3.81
C ILE A 380 -23.48 -4.61 -3.57
N SER A 381 -23.28 -3.55 -4.35
CA SER A 381 -24.01 -2.28 -4.21
C SER A 381 -25.51 -2.45 -4.49
N LYS A 382 -25.89 -3.38 -5.38
CA LYS A 382 -27.28 -3.75 -5.65
C LYS A 382 -27.88 -4.72 -4.62
N GLY A 383 -27.09 -5.18 -3.64
CA GLY A 383 -27.51 -6.16 -2.64
C GLY A 383 -27.71 -7.57 -3.18
N GLU A 384 -27.23 -7.85 -4.38
CA GLU A 384 -27.36 -9.18 -5.02
C GLU A 384 -26.29 -10.16 -4.52
N LYS A 385 -25.13 -9.66 -4.13
CA LYS A 385 -24.01 -10.46 -3.61
C LYS A 385 -23.64 -10.05 -2.18
N PRO A 386 -23.26 -11.00 -1.31
CA PRO A 386 -22.73 -10.65 0.01
C PRO A 386 -21.43 -9.85 -0.09
N ARG A 387 -21.17 -9.02 0.93
CA ARG A 387 -19.95 -8.21 0.99
C ARG A 387 -18.70 -9.09 0.95
N ASN A 388 -17.69 -8.60 0.25
CA ASN A 388 -16.38 -9.20 0.17
C ASN A 388 -15.40 -8.36 1.01
N PRO A 389 -14.78 -8.90 2.07
CA PRO A 389 -13.89 -8.13 2.95
C PRO A 389 -12.76 -7.39 2.21
N SER A 390 -12.28 -7.93 1.09
CA SER A 390 -11.22 -7.28 0.30
C SER A 390 -11.69 -6.06 -0.50
N LEU A 391 -12.99 -5.84 -0.61
CA LEU A 391 -13.62 -4.74 -1.34
C LEU A 391 -14.53 -3.87 -0.46
N ASP A 392 -14.70 -4.20 0.83
CA ASP A 392 -15.63 -3.53 1.73
C ASP A 392 -15.40 -2.01 1.81
N GLU A 393 -14.15 -1.57 1.81
CA GLU A 393 -13.78 -0.16 1.86
C GLU A 393 -14.21 0.64 0.62
N TYR A 394 -14.48 -0.06 -0.51
CA TYR A 394 -14.86 0.57 -1.78
C TYR A 394 -16.35 0.48 -2.09
N VAL A 395 -17.15 -0.19 -1.24
CA VAL A 395 -18.60 -0.32 -1.44
C VAL A 395 -19.27 1.03 -1.24
N GLN A 396 -19.85 1.59 -2.30
CA GLN A 396 -20.57 2.87 -2.32
C GLN A 396 -21.91 2.68 -3.01
N GLU A 397 -22.97 3.29 -2.50
CA GLU A 397 -24.32 3.21 -3.09
C GLU A 397 -24.38 3.85 -4.50
N ASP A 398 -23.59 4.89 -4.72
CA ASP A 398 -23.54 5.63 -6.00
C ASP A 398 -22.09 5.80 -6.48
N GLY A 399 -21.38 4.69 -6.58
CA GLY A 399 -19.96 4.68 -7.02
C GLY A 399 -19.77 4.89 -8.53
N GLY A 400 -20.84 4.89 -9.33
CA GLY A 400 -20.80 4.98 -10.81
C GLY A 400 -19.97 3.86 -11.44
N PHE A 401 -19.95 2.68 -10.84
CA PHE A 401 -19.13 1.55 -11.28
C PHE A 401 -19.56 0.99 -12.64
N ASP A 402 -20.85 1.08 -12.99
CA ASP A 402 -21.39 0.72 -14.31
C ASP A 402 -20.86 1.64 -15.41
N ILE A 403 -20.74 2.94 -15.13
CA ILE A 403 -20.16 3.92 -16.05
C ILE A 403 -18.67 3.61 -16.24
N LEU A 404 -17.96 3.30 -15.14
CA LEU A 404 -16.54 2.92 -15.20
C LEU A 404 -16.34 1.61 -15.96
N LEU A 405 -17.21 0.63 -15.74
CA LEU A 405 -17.18 -0.63 -16.48
C LEU A 405 -17.24 -0.38 -17.99
N LYS A 406 -18.26 0.36 -18.45
CA LYS A 406 -18.40 0.73 -19.88
C LYS A 406 -17.17 1.46 -20.38
N LYS A 407 -16.67 2.41 -19.60
CA LYS A 407 -15.47 3.19 -19.96
C LYS A 407 -14.25 2.29 -20.16
N LEU A 408 -13.95 1.40 -19.23
CA LEU A 408 -12.78 0.52 -19.33
C LEU A 408 -12.90 -0.43 -20.52
N LEU A 409 -14.10 -0.90 -20.83
CA LEU A 409 -14.36 -1.74 -22.00
C LEU A 409 -14.13 -0.97 -23.31
N VAL A 410 -14.52 0.32 -23.37
CA VAL A 410 -14.21 1.20 -24.52
C VAL A 410 -12.69 1.37 -24.70
N TYR A 411 -11.92 1.35 -23.62
CA TYR A 411 -10.45 1.36 -23.66
C TYR A 411 -9.84 -0.04 -23.81
N GLU A 412 -10.63 -1.02 -24.29
CA GLU A 412 -10.18 -2.38 -24.62
C GLU A 412 -9.68 -3.21 -23.41
N ALA A 413 -10.26 -2.98 -22.21
CA ALA A 413 -10.07 -3.91 -21.12
C ALA A 413 -10.57 -5.31 -21.51
N ASP A 414 -9.75 -6.33 -21.27
CA ASP A 414 -9.99 -7.68 -21.73
C ASP A 414 -11.12 -8.38 -20.93
N VAL A 415 -12.19 -8.74 -21.62
CA VAL A 415 -13.30 -9.55 -21.10
C VAL A 415 -13.22 -11.02 -21.55
N SER A 416 -12.28 -11.35 -22.43
CA SER A 416 -12.10 -12.72 -22.95
C SER A 416 -11.27 -13.60 -22.02
N TYR A 417 -10.71 -13.01 -20.99
CA TYR A 417 -9.86 -13.68 -20.03
C TYR A 417 -10.60 -14.80 -19.29
N THR A 418 -9.89 -15.91 -19.08
CA THR A 418 -10.35 -17.03 -18.26
C THR A 418 -9.48 -17.21 -17.02
N ARG A 419 -10.11 -17.61 -15.92
CA ARG A 419 -9.45 -17.92 -14.64
C ARG A 419 -8.75 -19.29 -14.68
N ALA A 420 -8.07 -19.61 -13.58
CA ALA A 420 -7.38 -20.87 -13.40
C ALA A 420 -8.29 -22.11 -13.47
N ASP A 421 -9.60 -21.97 -13.33
CA ASP A 421 -10.61 -23.02 -13.46
C ASP A 421 -11.28 -23.04 -14.85
N GLY A 422 -10.84 -22.19 -15.78
CA GLY A 422 -11.38 -22.06 -17.13
C GLY A 422 -12.62 -21.17 -17.24
N LYS A 423 -13.13 -20.64 -16.13
CA LYS A 423 -14.33 -19.78 -16.09
C LYS A 423 -14.01 -18.35 -16.50
N ASN A 424 -14.89 -17.72 -17.24
CA ASN A 424 -14.89 -16.29 -17.48
C ASN A 424 -15.87 -15.57 -16.53
N ILE A 425 -15.96 -14.26 -16.63
CA ILE A 425 -16.80 -13.42 -15.77
C ILE A 425 -18.30 -13.77 -15.86
N VAL A 426 -18.78 -14.35 -16.95
CA VAL A 426 -20.18 -14.72 -17.12
C VAL A 426 -20.64 -15.76 -16.09
N PHE A 427 -19.75 -16.67 -15.68
CA PHE A 427 -20.05 -17.63 -14.62
C PHE A 427 -20.40 -16.97 -13.28
N ASP A 428 -19.82 -15.79 -12.99
CA ASP A 428 -20.13 -15.05 -11.76
C ASP A 428 -21.46 -14.29 -11.85
N LEU A 429 -21.93 -13.99 -13.05
CA LEU A 429 -23.17 -13.24 -13.27
C LEU A 429 -24.41 -14.12 -13.30
N VAL A 430 -24.30 -15.36 -13.80
CA VAL A 430 -25.47 -16.24 -13.94
C VAL A 430 -26.23 -16.57 -12.66
N PRO A 431 -25.63 -16.54 -11.43
CA PRO A 431 -26.37 -16.66 -10.18
C PRO A 431 -27.28 -15.47 -9.85
N TYR A 432 -27.08 -14.32 -10.48
CA TYR A 432 -27.76 -13.06 -10.16
C TYR A 432 -28.68 -12.56 -11.30
N ASP A 433 -29.58 -11.61 -10.99
CA ASP A 433 -30.52 -11.03 -11.99
C ASP A 433 -29.94 -9.78 -12.68
N SER A 434 -28.60 -9.67 -12.72
CA SER A 434 -27.87 -8.50 -13.24
C SER A 434 -27.68 -8.55 -14.76
N PHE A 435 -28.78 -8.71 -15.53
CA PHE A 435 -28.74 -8.76 -16.98
C PHE A 435 -28.26 -7.45 -17.63
N GLU A 436 -28.40 -6.31 -16.96
CA GLU A 436 -27.85 -5.03 -17.42
C GLU A 436 -26.33 -5.07 -17.58
N ILE A 437 -25.63 -5.74 -16.66
CA ILE A 437 -24.17 -5.94 -16.75
C ILE A 437 -23.87 -6.89 -17.91
N LEU A 438 -24.66 -7.95 -18.04
CA LEU A 438 -24.48 -8.93 -19.11
C LEU A 438 -24.71 -8.28 -20.48
N ASP A 439 -25.69 -7.38 -20.62
CA ASP A 439 -25.94 -6.61 -21.85
C ASP A 439 -24.69 -5.80 -22.24
N ILE A 440 -24.07 -5.11 -21.27
CA ILE A 440 -22.82 -4.38 -21.48
C ILE A 440 -21.73 -5.34 -21.97
N LEU A 441 -21.52 -6.46 -21.29
CA LEU A 441 -20.45 -7.40 -21.65
C LEU A 441 -20.66 -8.05 -23.02
N VAL A 442 -21.93 -8.31 -23.40
CA VAL A 442 -22.30 -8.85 -24.71
C VAL A 442 -22.00 -7.86 -25.82
N GLU A 443 -22.23 -6.56 -25.59
CA GLU A 443 -21.85 -5.49 -26.53
C GLU A 443 -20.34 -5.54 -26.82
N PHE A 444 -19.52 -5.87 -25.83
CA PHE A 444 -18.08 -6.03 -25.96
C PHE A 444 -17.63 -7.48 -26.24
N LYS A 445 -18.54 -8.32 -26.74
CA LYS A 445 -18.28 -9.67 -27.28
C LYS A 445 -17.74 -10.68 -26.26
N VAL A 446 -18.15 -10.60 -25.00
CA VAL A 446 -17.85 -11.65 -24.04
C VAL A 446 -18.35 -13.01 -24.55
N ASP A 447 -17.58 -14.07 -24.34
CA ASP A 447 -18.00 -15.41 -24.74
C ASP A 447 -18.99 -16.01 -23.71
N LEU A 448 -20.27 -16.08 -24.11
CA LEU A 448 -21.33 -16.70 -23.32
C LEU A 448 -21.25 -18.23 -23.30
N ASN A 449 -20.41 -18.81 -24.16
CA ASN A 449 -20.27 -20.24 -24.35
C ASN A 449 -18.93 -20.79 -23.84
N GLN A 450 -18.18 -19.97 -23.08
CA GLN A 450 -16.90 -20.38 -22.47
C GLN A 450 -17.09 -21.67 -21.68
N LYS A 451 -16.14 -22.58 -21.81
CA LYS A 451 -16.10 -23.82 -21.04
C LYS A 451 -15.16 -23.68 -19.85
N ASP A 452 -15.60 -24.15 -18.69
CA ASP A 452 -14.69 -24.43 -17.58
C ASP A 452 -13.87 -25.71 -17.85
N PHE A 453 -12.96 -26.07 -16.94
CA PHE A 453 -12.15 -27.29 -17.10
C PHE A 453 -12.95 -28.59 -17.03
N ASP A 454 -14.17 -28.58 -16.53
CA ASP A 454 -15.09 -29.70 -16.57
C ASP A 454 -15.94 -29.72 -17.84
N GLY A 455 -15.74 -28.74 -18.73
CA GLY A 455 -16.48 -28.57 -19.97
C GLY A 455 -17.84 -27.94 -19.78
N ASN A 456 -18.21 -27.48 -18.56
CA ASN A 456 -19.48 -26.82 -18.32
C ASN A 456 -19.47 -25.38 -18.90
N THR A 457 -20.58 -24.97 -19.47
CA THR A 457 -20.82 -23.59 -19.86
C THR A 457 -21.53 -22.79 -18.76
N PRO A 458 -21.55 -21.44 -18.81
CA PRO A 458 -22.36 -20.63 -17.88
C PRO A 458 -23.83 -21.07 -17.81
N LEU A 459 -24.43 -21.46 -18.95
CA LEU A 459 -25.80 -22.00 -18.97
C LEU A 459 -25.92 -23.31 -18.21
N MET A 460 -24.97 -24.24 -18.36
CA MET A 460 -24.97 -25.49 -17.58
C MET A 460 -24.83 -25.22 -16.10
N TYR A 461 -23.94 -24.29 -15.74
CA TYR A 461 -23.75 -23.88 -14.34
C TYR A 461 -25.04 -23.29 -13.75
N MET A 462 -25.68 -22.37 -14.49
CA MET A 462 -26.97 -21.80 -14.10
C MET A 462 -28.05 -22.88 -13.90
N VAL A 463 -28.15 -23.84 -14.82
CA VAL A 463 -29.11 -24.93 -14.75
C VAL A 463 -28.82 -25.84 -13.56
N ASP A 464 -27.57 -26.26 -13.35
CA ASP A 464 -27.16 -27.10 -12.22
C ASP A 464 -27.51 -26.46 -10.86
N GLU A 465 -27.39 -25.12 -10.75
CA GLU A 465 -27.83 -24.37 -9.57
C GLU A 465 -29.35 -24.40 -9.41
N GLY A 466 -30.08 -24.12 -10.48
CA GLY A 466 -31.54 -24.12 -10.50
C GLY A 466 -32.19 -25.48 -10.21
N LEU A 467 -31.51 -26.58 -10.58
CA LEU A 467 -31.98 -27.94 -10.33
C LEU A 467 -32.01 -28.32 -8.85
N ARG A 468 -31.28 -27.59 -8.00
CA ARG A 468 -31.23 -27.79 -6.54
C ARG A 468 -32.31 -27.02 -5.79
N ILE A 469 -33.09 -26.17 -6.48
CA ILE A 469 -34.11 -25.32 -5.87
C ILE A 469 -35.42 -26.12 -5.71
N GLU A 470 -35.81 -26.37 -4.47
CA GLU A 470 -37.05 -27.06 -4.13
C GLU A 470 -38.21 -26.10 -3.87
N ASP A 471 -37.92 -24.89 -3.35
CA ASP A 471 -38.94 -23.87 -3.10
C ASP A 471 -39.58 -23.37 -4.40
N ARG A 472 -40.90 -23.36 -4.44
CA ARG A 472 -41.68 -23.00 -5.62
C ARG A 472 -41.50 -21.54 -6.05
N THR A 473 -41.36 -20.63 -5.11
CA THR A 473 -41.21 -19.19 -5.38
C THR A 473 -39.83 -18.92 -5.95
N LEU A 474 -38.80 -19.48 -5.31
CA LEU A 474 -37.42 -19.38 -5.81
C LEU A 474 -37.27 -20.08 -7.17
N LYS A 475 -37.98 -21.19 -7.38
CA LYS A 475 -37.99 -21.89 -8.68
C LYS A 475 -38.63 -21.03 -9.79
N ALA A 476 -39.75 -20.38 -9.52
CA ALA A 476 -40.37 -19.47 -10.48
C ALA A 476 -39.46 -18.29 -10.84
N TYR A 477 -38.77 -17.73 -9.84
CA TYR A 477 -37.76 -16.69 -10.04
C TYR A 477 -36.58 -17.20 -10.90
N PHE A 478 -36.06 -18.37 -10.59
CA PHE A 478 -35.01 -19.02 -11.39
C PHE A 478 -35.43 -19.24 -12.83
N ILE A 479 -36.65 -19.75 -13.08
CA ILE A 479 -37.18 -19.96 -14.46
C ILE A 479 -37.23 -18.64 -15.22
N LYS A 480 -37.68 -17.55 -14.60
CA LYS A 480 -37.66 -16.22 -15.23
C LYS A 480 -36.25 -15.80 -15.60
N ARG A 481 -35.29 -15.99 -14.70
CA ARG A 481 -33.84 -15.73 -14.90
C ARG A 481 -33.30 -16.56 -16.06
N LEU A 482 -33.57 -17.86 -16.09
CA LEU A 482 -33.22 -18.75 -17.20
C LEU A 482 -33.78 -18.28 -18.52
N GLN A 483 -35.05 -17.88 -18.55
CA GLN A 483 -35.68 -17.34 -19.77
C GLN A 483 -34.99 -16.06 -20.25
N ASN A 484 -34.58 -15.17 -19.34
CA ASN A 484 -33.86 -13.96 -19.69
C ASN A 484 -32.46 -14.31 -20.27
N PHE A 485 -31.74 -15.24 -19.64
CA PHE A 485 -30.44 -15.68 -20.16
C PHE A 485 -30.56 -16.35 -21.55
N LEU A 486 -31.63 -17.13 -21.77
CA LEU A 486 -31.92 -17.75 -23.07
C LEU A 486 -32.36 -16.76 -24.16
N LYS A 487 -32.48 -15.46 -23.91
CA LYS A 487 -32.65 -14.44 -24.95
C LYS A 487 -31.38 -14.16 -25.72
N TYR A 488 -30.22 -14.40 -25.11
CA TYR A 488 -28.93 -14.23 -25.76
C TYR A 488 -28.64 -15.38 -26.75
N ARG A 489 -27.62 -15.16 -27.59
CA ARG A 489 -27.18 -16.15 -28.59
C ARG A 489 -26.28 -17.21 -27.91
N ILE A 490 -26.90 -18.19 -27.27
CA ILE A 490 -26.24 -19.23 -26.52
C ILE A 490 -26.24 -20.55 -27.28
N ASN A 491 -25.10 -21.25 -27.31
CA ASN A 491 -25.03 -22.59 -27.86
C ASN A 491 -25.36 -23.63 -26.77
N MET A 492 -26.53 -24.21 -26.83
CA MET A 492 -27.05 -25.21 -25.90
C MET A 492 -26.51 -26.63 -26.17
N ASP A 493 -25.82 -26.82 -27.29
CA ASP A 493 -25.38 -28.11 -27.79
C ASP A 493 -23.93 -28.44 -27.36
N ILE A 494 -23.34 -27.56 -26.59
CA ILE A 494 -22.00 -27.77 -26.01
C ILE A 494 -22.06 -28.93 -25.00
N GLN A 495 -21.03 -29.76 -25.03
CA GLN A 495 -20.90 -30.93 -24.19
C GLN A 495 -19.88 -30.72 -23.06
N ASP A 496 -20.23 -31.14 -21.85
CA ASP A 496 -19.31 -31.24 -20.69
C ASP A 496 -18.33 -32.43 -20.86
N LYS A 497 -17.49 -32.67 -19.86
CA LYS A 497 -16.53 -33.80 -19.86
C LYS A 497 -17.17 -35.18 -19.95
N ASP A 498 -18.43 -35.30 -19.53
CA ASP A 498 -19.20 -36.57 -19.64
C ASP A 498 -19.91 -36.68 -21.01
N GLY A 499 -19.70 -35.71 -21.90
CA GLY A 499 -20.40 -35.63 -23.18
C GLY A 499 -21.85 -35.15 -23.07
N ARG A 500 -22.26 -34.61 -21.92
CA ARG A 500 -23.63 -34.18 -21.65
C ARG A 500 -23.83 -32.73 -22.04
N THR A 501 -24.93 -32.44 -22.73
CA THR A 501 -25.40 -31.08 -22.97
C THR A 501 -26.31 -30.61 -21.84
N VAL A 502 -26.68 -29.34 -21.82
CA VAL A 502 -27.58 -28.77 -20.81
C VAL A 502 -28.90 -29.51 -20.73
N ILE A 503 -29.45 -30.00 -21.86
CA ILE A 503 -30.71 -30.76 -21.87
C ILE A 503 -30.55 -32.13 -21.19
N HIS A 504 -29.40 -32.80 -21.31
CA HIS A 504 -29.11 -34.02 -20.56
C HIS A 504 -29.19 -33.78 -19.07
N LYS A 505 -28.57 -32.71 -18.59
CA LYS A 505 -28.56 -32.36 -17.15
C LYS A 505 -29.99 -32.12 -16.62
N ALA A 506 -30.78 -31.37 -17.37
CA ALA A 506 -32.19 -31.10 -17.00
C ALA A 506 -33.04 -32.37 -16.95
N VAL A 507 -32.86 -33.29 -17.88
CA VAL A 507 -33.57 -34.56 -17.93
C VAL A 507 -33.13 -35.52 -16.85
N ILE A 508 -31.82 -35.60 -16.55
CA ILE A 508 -31.29 -36.43 -15.46
C ILE A 508 -31.82 -35.95 -14.11
N ALA A 509 -31.94 -34.65 -13.93
CA ALA A 509 -32.51 -34.07 -12.72
C ALA A 509 -34.02 -34.20 -12.60
N ASP A 510 -34.70 -34.58 -13.67
CA ASP A 510 -36.15 -34.75 -13.74
C ASP A 510 -36.94 -33.41 -13.65
N ASP A 511 -36.37 -32.32 -14.21
CA ASP A 511 -36.94 -30.99 -14.12
C ASP A 511 -37.68 -30.62 -15.40
N LEU A 512 -38.97 -30.90 -15.46
CA LEU A 512 -39.83 -30.66 -16.62
C LEU A 512 -39.86 -29.17 -17.01
N LEU A 513 -39.83 -28.23 -16.04
CA LEU A 513 -39.88 -26.80 -16.32
C LEU A 513 -38.63 -26.33 -17.06
N VAL A 514 -37.47 -26.80 -16.64
CA VAL A 514 -36.18 -26.47 -17.32
C VAL A 514 -36.14 -27.12 -18.68
N VAL A 515 -36.53 -28.39 -18.79
CA VAL A 515 -36.58 -29.13 -20.07
C VAL A 515 -37.46 -28.38 -21.08
N GLU A 516 -38.66 -27.95 -20.64
CA GLU A 516 -39.58 -27.15 -21.48
C GLU A 516 -38.92 -25.89 -22.03
N LYS A 517 -38.21 -25.11 -21.19
CA LYS A 517 -37.60 -23.85 -21.65
C LYS A 517 -36.46 -24.08 -22.64
N LEU A 518 -35.66 -25.12 -22.42
CA LEU A 518 -34.58 -25.50 -23.36
C LEU A 518 -35.13 -25.99 -24.70
N MET A 519 -36.22 -26.77 -24.70
CA MET A 519 -36.88 -27.25 -25.90
C MET A 519 -37.50 -26.10 -26.72
N ILE A 520 -38.15 -25.14 -26.08
CA ILE A 520 -38.70 -23.94 -26.75
C ILE A 520 -37.61 -23.20 -27.51
N LYS A 521 -36.38 -23.22 -27.00
CA LYS A 521 -35.21 -22.59 -27.63
C LYS A 521 -34.48 -23.50 -28.62
N LYS A 522 -35.04 -24.67 -28.95
CA LYS A 522 -34.56 -25.63 -29.96
C LYS A 522 -33.21 -26.24 -29.63
N ALA A 523 -32.98 -26.61 -28.36
CA ALA A 523 -31.84 -27.45 -28.00
C ALA A 523 -31.86 -28.75 -28.83
N ASN A 524 -30.68 -29.18 -29.29
CA ASN A 524 -30.59 -30.44 -30.04
C ASN A 524 -30.78 -31.62 -29.07
N LEU A 525 -31.81 -32.43 -29.34
CA LEU A 525 -32.24 -33.52 -28.45
C LEU A 525 -31.49 -34.83 -28.66
N ASP A 526 -30.77 -34.94 -29.81
CA ASP A 526 -30.17 -36.18 -30.28
C ASP A 526 -28.64 -36.25 -30.11
N ILE A 527 -28.07 -35.25 -29.44
CA ILE A 527 -26.64 -35.30 -29.05
C ILE A 527 -26.44 -36.46 -28.07
N LYS A 528 -25.36 -37.19 -28.27
CA LYS A 528 -24.98 -38.36 -27.46
C LYS A 528 -23.96 -38.00 -26.40
N ASP A 529 -24.18 -38.48 -25.19
CA ASP A 529 -23.16 -38.45 -24.13
C ASP A 529 -22.00 -39.46 -24.43
N ASN A 530 -21.00 -39.53 -23.57
CA ASN A 530 -19.85 -40.45 -23.74
C ASN A 530 -20.26 -41.93 -23.71
N HIS A 531 -21.45 -42.25 -23.25
CA HIS A 531 -22.04 -43.58 -23.29
C HIS A 531 -22.91 -43.82 -24.54
N GLY A 532 -22.97 -42.83 -25.44
CA GLY A 532 -23.82 -42.89 -26.63
C GLY A 532 -25.31 -42.63 -26.34
N ARG A 533 -25.67 -42.09 -25.16
CA ARG A 533 -27.03 -41.87 -24.73
C ARG A 533 -27.49 -40.46 -25.10
N THR A 534 -28.64 -40.33 -25.69
CA THR A 534 -29.32 -39.02 -25.87
C THR A 534 -30.07 -38.59 -24.60
N ALA A 535 -30.56 -37.36 -24.56
CA ALA A 535 -31.37 -36.88 -23.45
C ALA A 535 -32.59 -37.79 -23.18
N LEU A 536 -33.21 -38.32 -24.24
CA LEU A 536 -34.32 -39.24 -24.12
C LEU A 536 -33.96 -40.55 -23.38
N HIS A 537 -32.76 -41.11 -23.56
CA HIS A 537 -32.31 -42.29 -22.84
C HIS A 537 -32.28 -42.05 -21.32
N HIS A 538 -31.96 -40.84 -20.88
CA HIS A 538 -31.86 -40.53 -19.44
C HIS A 538 -33.20 -40.48 -18.69
N THR A 539 -34.35 -40.41 -19.41
CA THR A 539 -35.69 -40.50 -18.80
C THR A 539 -35.96 -41.85 -18.14
N GLN A 540 -35.16 -42.90 -18.49
CA GLN A 540 -35.25 -44.24 -17.89
C GLN A 540 -34.98 -44.28 -16.40
N TRP A 541 -34.09 -43.46 -15.88
CA TRP A 541 -33.59 -43.57 -14.47
C TRP A 541 -34.71 -43.36 -13.47
N LYS A 542 -35.68 -42.49 -13.73
CA LYS A 542 -36.81 -42.22 -12.88
C LYS A 542 -38.13 -42.69 -13.51
N GLY A 543 -38.11 -43.27 -14.72
CA GLY A 543 -39.29 -43.67 -15.45
C GLY A 543 -40.20 -42.51 -15.82
N ASN A 544 -39.63 -41.30 -16.06
CA ASN A 544 -40.41 -40.08 -16.30
C ASN A 544 -41.01 -40.08 -17.72
N TYR A 545 -42.21 -40.58 -17.82
CA TYR A 545 -42.95 -40.63 -19.06
C TYR A 545 -43.38 -39.24 -19.59
N GLU A 546 -43.57 -38.27 -18.70
CA GLU A 546 -43.94 -36.90 -19.12
C GLU A 546 -42.82 -36.22 -19.86
N ILE A 547 -41.59 -36.21 -19.31
CA ILE A 547 -40.41 -35.65 -19.98
C ILE A 547 -40.15 -36.40 -21.29
N ALA A 548 -40.24 -37.76 -21.27
CA ALA A 548 -40.07 -38.54 -22.48
C ALA A 548 -41.08 -38.15 -23.55
N ARG A 549 -42.36 -38.00 -23.21
CA ARG A 549 -43.41 -37.57 -24.10
C ARG A 549 -43.13 -36.18 -24.73
N TRP A 550 -42.68 -35.21 -23.89
CA TRP A 550 -42.34 -33.89 -24.38
C TRP A 550 -41.17 -33.91 -25.36
N LEU A 551 -40.09 -34.66 -25.03
CA LEU A 551 -38.94 -34.82 -25.93
C LEU A 551 -39.33 -35.45 -27.26
N ILE A 552 -40.18 -36.49 -27.23
CA ILE A 552 -40.70 -37.16 -28.43
C ILE A 552 -41.55 -36.19 -29.30
N LEU A 553 -42.45 -35.47 -28.67
CA LEU A 553 -43.29 -34.47 -29.37
C LEU A 553 -42.44 -33.34 -29.98
N ALA A 554 -41.31 -33.04 -29.39
CA ALA A 554 -40.36 -32.07 -29.92
C ALA A 554 -39.43 -32.64 -31.00
N GLY A 555 -39.55 -33.95 -31.33
CA GLY A 555 -38.86 -34.58 -32.46
C GLY A 555 -37.58 -35.34 -32.06
N ALA A 556 -37.38 -35.67 -30.77
CA ALA A 556 -36.24 -36.52 -30.36
C ALA A 556 -36.25 -37.88 -31.06
N ASN A 557 -35.09 -38.34 -31.54
CA ASN A 557 -34.98 -39.64 -32.19
C ASN A 557 -35.12 -40.78 -31.18
N MET A 558 -36.29 -41.43 -31.19
CA MET A 558 -36.60 -42.52 -30.23
C MET A 558 -35.87 -43.79 -30.52
N ASN A 559 -35.34 -43.97 -31.74
CA ASN A 559 -34.72 -45.20 -32.18
C ASN A 559 -33.18 -45.20 -32.11
N GLU A 560 -32.60 -44.09 -31.59
CA GLU A 560 -31.15 -43.96 -31.48
C GLU A 560 -30.60 -44.95 -30.49
N PRO A 561 -29.61 -45.81 -30.86
CA PRO A 561 -28.99 -46.73 -29.90
C PRO A 561 -27.83 -46.04 -29.15
N ASP A 562 -27.63 -46.43 -27.90
CA ASP A 562 -26.44 -46.11 -27.14
C ASP A 562 -25.23 -46.98 -27.55
N ASN A 563 -24.07 -46.82 -26.89
CA ASN A 563 -22.86 -47.61 -27.16
C ASN A 563 -23.02 -49.10 -26.84
N SER A 564 -24.04 -49.49 -26.07
CA SER A 564 -24.39 -50.90 -25.82
C SER A 564 -25.35 -51.48 -26.84
N GLY A 565 -25.88 -50.61 -27.72
CA GLY A 565 -26.86 -50.98 -28.73
C GLY A 565 -28.33 -50.91 -28.26
N PHE A 566 -28.55 -50.34 -27.07
CA PHE A 566 -29.89 -50.19 -26.50
C PHE A 566 -30.49 -48.82 -26.86
N ASN A 567 -31.77 -48.79 -27.27
CA ASN A 567 -32.56 -47.56 -27.31
C ASN A 567 -33.35 -47.37 -26.02
N ILE A 568 -34.09 -46.28 -25.89
CA ILE A 568 -34.82 -45.94 -24.68
C ILE A 568 -35.88 -46.99 -24.31
N LEU A 569 -36.53 -47.64 -25.28
CA LEU A 569 -37.55 -48.64 -25.04
C LEU A 569 -36.93 -49.89 -24.35
N ASN A 570 -35.74 -50.28 -24.78
CA ASN A 570 -35.03 -51.40 -24.17
C ASN A 570 -34.80 -51.18 -22.69
N TYR A 571 -34.32 -49.99 -22.31
CA TYR A 571 -34.09 -49.65 -20.92
C TYR A 571 -35.40 -49.51 -20.11
N ALA A 572 -36.43 -48.86 -20.67
CA ALA A 572 -37.72 -48.73 -20.01
C ALA A 572 -38.39 -50.12 -19.72
N ALA A 573 -38.23 -51.05 -20.67
CA ALA A 573 -38.72 -52.41 -20.51
C ALA A 573 -37.93 -53.19 -19.45
N ILE A 574 -36.55 -53.08 -19.45
CA ILE A 574 -35.68 -53.75 -18.46
C ILE A 574 -36.00 -53.27 -17.05
N LEU A 575 -36.22 -51.98 -16.86
CA LEU A 575 -36.46 -51.37 -15.56
C LEU A 575 -37.90 -51.51 -15.12
N GLY A 576 -38.82 -51.99 -15.98
CA GLY A 576 -40.22 -52.19 -15.65
C GLY A 576 -41.06 -50.90 -15.61
N HIS A 577 -40.62 -49.84 -16.29
CA HIS A 577 -41.31 -48.54 -16.34
C HIS A 577 -42.52 -48.60 -17.31
N THR A 578 -43.61 -49.23 -16.89
CA THR A 578 -44.78 -49.53 -17.72
C THR A 578 -45.36 -48.31 -18.46
N ARG A 579 -45.52 -47.16 -17.76
CA ARG A 579 -46.04 -45.94 -18.38
C ARG A 579 -45.12 -45.41 -19.47
N LEU A 580 -43.81 -45.43 -19.23
CA LEU A 580 -42.80 -44.99 -20.21
C LEU A 580 -42.80 -45.94 -21.44
N VAL A 581 -42.85 -47.25 -21.22
CA VAL A 581 -42.97 -48.25 -22.29
C VAL A 581 -44.20 -47.98 -23.15
N ILE A 582 -45.35 -47.74 -22.53
CA ILE A 582 -46.59 -47.43 -23.25
C ILE A 582 -46.46 -46.14 -24.07
N THR A 583 -45.89 -45.09 -23.48
CA THR A 583 -45.67 -43.81 -24.17
C THR A 583 -44.76 -44.01 -25.38
N LEU A 584 -43.65 -44.72 -25.24
CA LEU A 584 -42.72 -44.98 -26.34
C LEU A 584 -43.33 -45.80 -27.46
N ILE A 585 -44.04 -46.86 -27.11
CA ILE A 585 -44.74 -47.71 -28.09
C ILE A 585 -45.82 -46.95 -28.81
N SER A 586 -46.67 -46.19 -28.11
CA SER A 586 -47.72 -45.37 -28.75
C SER A 586 -47.16 -44.26 -29.63
N SER A 587 -45.93 -43.87 -29.44
CA SER A 587 -45.19 -42.89 -30.28
C SER A 587 -44.45 -43.52 -31.46
N GLY A 588 -44.48 -44.85 -31.62
CA GLY A 588 -43.89 -45.55 -32.76
C GLY A 588 -42.42 -45.91 -32.64
N VAL A 589 -41.92 -46.12 -31.42
CA VAL A 589 -40.53 -46.58 -31.17
C VAL A 589 -40.34 -47.99 -31.77
N LEU A 590 -39.28 -48.15 -32.54
CA LEU A 590 -38.89 -49.45 -33.06
C LEU A 590 -38.25 -50.30 -31.95
N MET A 591 -38.75 -51.49 -31.74
CA MET A 591 -38.22 -52.37 -30.72
C MET A 591 -36.85 -52.92 -31.12
N TYR A 592 -36.47 -52.80 -32.36
CA TYR A 592 -35.30 -53.45 -32.89
C TYR A 592 -34.61 -52.66 -34.02
N ASN A 593 -33.35 -52.38 -33.86
CA ASN A 593 -32.49 -51.82 -34.90
C ASN A 593 -31.63 -52.91 -35.54
N ASN A 594 -31.53 -52.94 -36.87
CA ASN A 594 -30.70 -53.85 -37.65
C ASN A 594 -29.17 -53.74 -37.35
N ASN A 595 -28.76 -53.60 -36.13
CA ASN A 595 -27.36 -53.43 -35.71
C ASN A 595 -26.73 -54.78 -35.33
N PRO A 596 -25.50 -55.11 -35.76
CA PRO A 596 -24.84 -56.39 -35.45
C PRO A 596 -24.63 -56.67 -33.96
N LYS A 597 -24.75 -55.68 -33.08
CA LYS A 597 -24.73 -55.86 -31.62
C LYS A 597 -26.01 -56.45 -31.02
N ASN A 598 -27.05 -56.63 -31.83
CA ASN A 598 -28.38 -57.07 -31.45
C ASN A 598 -28.46 -58.46 -30.85
N LYS A 599 -27.53 -59.37 -31.18
CA LYS A 599 -27.51 -60.72 -30.59
C LYS A 599 -27.35 -60.66 -29.07
N LYS A 600 -26.46 -59.80 -28.54
CA LYS A 600 -26.32 -59.59 -27.11
C LYS A 600 -27.56 -58.95 -26.48
N VAL A 601 -28.21 -58.03 -27.15
CA VAL A 601 -29.49 -57.45 -26.78
C VAL A 601 -30.60 -58.50 -26.74
N ALA A 602 -30.70 -59.33 -27.79
CA ALA A 602 -31.67 -60.43 -27.86
C ALA A 602 -31.42 -61.47 -26.74
N GLU A 603 -30.20 -61.84 -26.46
CA GLU A 603 -29.81 -62.73 -25.35
C GLU A 603 -30.21 -62.14 -24.00
N PHE A 604 -30.00 -60.87 -23.81
CA PHE A 604 -30.41 -60.18 -22.60
C PHE A 604 -31.92 -60.16 -22.38
N PHE A 605 -32.69 -59.81 -23.42
CA PHE A 605 -34.16 -59.81 -23.34
C PHE A 605 -34.76 -61.18 -23.15
N LYS A 606 -34.17 -62.21 -23.74
CA LYS A 606 -34.58 -63.59 -23.52
C LYS A 606 -34.41 -63.97 -22.03
N SER A 607 -33.34 -63.51 -21.41
CA SER A 607 -33.11 -63.73 -19.97
C SER A 607 -34.10 -62.99 -19.09
N LYS A 608 -34.80 -61.97 -19.61
CA LYS A 608 -35.79 -61.11 -18.94
C LYS A 608 -37.22 -61.30 -19.46
N GLU A 609 -37.53 -62.35 -20.17
CA GLU A 609 -38.80 -62.63 -20.82
C GLU A 609 -39.99 -62.53 -19.81
N LYS A 610 -39.80 -62.94 -18.56
CA LYS A 610 -40.77 -62.78 -17.47
C LYS A 610 -41.11 -61.32 -17.13
N ILE A 611 -40.22 -60.34 -17.42
CA ILE A 611 -40.48 -58.89 -17.24
C ILE A 611 -41.41 -58.40 -18.34
N LEU A 612 -41.23 -58.83 -19.57
CA LEU A 612 -42.10 -58.52 -20.69
C LEU A 612 -43.52 -59.03 -20.48
N ASP A 613 -43.65 -60.25 -19.92
CA ASP A 613 -44.97 -60.81 -19.55
C ASP A 613 -45.63 -60.02 -18.41
N LYS A 614 -44.88 -59.56 -17.43
CA LYS A 614 -45.40 -58.67 -16.36
C LYS A 614 -45.86 -57.33 -16.93
N LEU A 615 -45.19 -56.76 -17.95
CA LEU A 615 -45.64 -55.52 -18.59
C LEU A 615 -47.00 -55.67 -19.26
N VAL A 616 -47.23 -56.79 -19.93
CA VAL A 616 -48.52 -57.13 -20.54
C VAL A 616 -49.62 -57.37 -19.51
N ALA A 617 -49.27 -57.91 -18.37
CA ALA A 617 -50.18 -58.22 -17.26
C ALA A 617 -50.46 -57.04 -16.32
N ALA A 618 -49.78 -55.89 -16.49
CA ALA A 618 -49.92 -54.75 -15.60
C ALA A 618 -51.34 -54.17 -15.60
N GLU A 619 -51.94 -54.04 -14.39
CA GLU A 619 -53.32 -53.56 -14.19
C GLU A 619 -53.48 -52.07 -14.49
N ASP A 620 -52.40 -51.33 -14.62
CA ASP A 620 -52.44 -49.87 -14.84
C ASP A 620 -52.86 -49.44 -16.25
N ILE A 621 -53.14 -50.37 -17.18
CA ILE A 621 -53.56 -50.06 -18.52
C ILE A 621 -55.09 -50.20 -18.63
N SER A 622 -55.77 -49.08 -18.40
CA SER A 622 -57.25 -49.02 -18.48
C SER A 622 -57.76 -48.94 -19.89
N ASP A 623 -56.95 -48.56 -20.87
CA ASP A 623 -57.32 -48.46 -22.30
C ASP A 623 -57.09 -49.80 -23.03
N SER A 624 -58.20 -50.43 -23.43
CA SER A 624 -58.16 -51.73 -24.13
C SER A 624 -57.42 -51.69 -25.47
N LYS A 625 -57.43 -50.57 -26.21
CA LYS A 625 -56.68 -50.40 -27.46
C LYS A 625 -55.17 -50.37 -27.19
N MET A 626 -54.80 -49.71 -26.14
CA MET A 626 -53.40 -49.56 -25.72
C MET A 626 -52.84 -50.87 -25.20
N LYS A 627 -53.65 -51.63 -24.45
CA LYS A 627 -53.32 -52.96 -24.00
C LYS A 627 -53.13 -53.96 -25.14
N ASN A 628 -54.00 -53.94 -26.14
CA ASN A 628 -53.91 -54.80 -27.32
C ASN A 628 -52.68 -54.41 -28.18
N ALA A 629 -52.40 -53.12 -28.36
CA ALA A 629 -51.17 -52.66 -29.04
C ALA A 629 -49.89 -53.10 -28.28
N LEU A 630 -49.90 -53.07 -26.95
CA LEU A 630 -48.76 -53.55 -26.15
C LEU A 630 -48.59 -55.07 -26.30
N ILE A 631 -49.67 -55.85 -26.28
CA ILE A 631 -49.64 -57.29 -26.49
C ILE A 631 -49.03 -57.62 -27.84
N GLU A 632 -49.51 -56.95 -28.91
CA GLU A 632 -48.99 -57.13 -30.24
C GLU A 632 -47.50 -56.80 -30.35
N VAL A 633 -47.10 -55.71 -29.78
CA VAL A 633 -45.69 -55.24 -29.77
C VAL A 633 -44.80 -56.18 -28.98
N VAL A 634 -45.21 -56.63 -27.79
CA VAL A 634 -44.41 -57.58 -27.00
C VAL A 634 -44.36 -58.94 -27.68
N THR A 635 -45.44 -59.35 -28.37
CA THR A 635 -45.45 -60.61 -29.16
C THR A 635 -44.50 -60.54 -30.36
N ASN A 636 -44.54 -59.44 -31.09
CA ASN A 636 -43.63 -59.19 -32.21
C ASN A 636 -42.16 -59.12 -31.72
N PHE A 637 -41.93 -58.47 -30.58
CA PHE A 637 -40.61 -58.37 -30.00
C PHE A 637 -40.03 -59.74 -29.57
N LYS A 638 -40.87 -60.59 -28.94
CA LYS A 638 -40.46 -61.98 -28.65
C LYS A 638 -40.12 -62.76 -29.89
N LYS A 639 -40.87 -62.55 -31.00
CA LYS A 639 -40.59 -63.18 -32.28
C LYS A 639 -39.24 -62.69 -32.87
N GLU A 640 -39.04 -61.40 -32.89
CA GLU A 640 -37.79 -60.77 -33.37
C GLU A 640 -36.56 -61.23 -32.52
N ILE A 641 -36.67 -61.30 -31.18
CA ILE A 641 -35.63 -61.84 -30.28
C ILE A 641 -35.27 -63.27 -30.73
N ASN A 642 -36.29 -64.10 -30.97
CA ASN A 642 -36.02 -65.49 -31.37
C ASN A 642 -35.41 -65.57 -32.75
N GLU A 643 -35.83 -64.74 -33.70
CA GLU A 643 -35.23 -64.66 -35.03
C GLU A 643 -33.77 -64.18 -35.02
N ALA A 644 -33.45 -63.20 -34.15
CA ALA A 644 -32.07 -62.72 -33.95
C ALA A 644 -31.16 -63.76 -33.33
N LEU A 645 -31.67 -64.56 -32.44
CA LEU A 645 -30.92 -65.64 -31.82
C LEU A 645 -30.68 -66.85 -32.77
N LEU A 646 -31.52 -66.99 -33.79
CA LEU A 646 -31.42 -68.03 -34.82
C LEU A 646 -30.51 -67.66 -35.98
N LYS A 647 -30.23 -66.35 -36.19
CA LYS A 647 -29.26 -65.90 -37.20
C LYS A 647 -27.82 -66.23 -36.71
N LYS A 648 -27.23 -67.26 -37.35
CA LYS A 648 -25.82 -67.67 -37.13
C LYS A 648 -24.81 -66.64 -37.58
#